data_20b061f7a2d3645ecfbef04849cc9006
#
_entry.id   20b061f7a2d3645ecfbef04849cc9006
#
_cell.length_a   1.000
_cell.length_b   1.000
_cell.length_c   1.000
_cell.angle_alpha   90.00
_cell.angle_beta   90.00
_cell.angle_gamma   90.00
#
_symmetry.space_group_name_H-M   'P 1'
#
loop_
_entity.id
_entity.type
_entity.pdbx_description
1 polymer ?
#
loop_
_entity_poly.entity_id
_entity_poly.type
_entity_poly.pdbx_seq_one_letter_code
_entity_poly.pdbx_strand_id
1 'polypeptide(L)'
;MTTSTQQQINDLRKTLRYHEYQYHVLDEPQIPDSEYDRLFHQLKALEQQHPELITADSPTQRVGARPLSEFAQIKHELPMLSLDNAFSDEEVLAFVKRIQDRLGLVPEPLTFCCEPKLDGLAVSILYVNGVLTQAATRGDGTTGEDITQNIRTIRNIPLQLLTDNPPARLEVRGEVFMPQEGFERLNERALEQGEKTFANPRNAAAGSLRQLDPKITSQRPLMLNAYSIGIAEGVDLPPTHFERLQWLKSIGVPVNSEIRLCDGIENVLNFYRTMMEKRSSLGYDIDGTVLKVNDIELQQRLGFISKAPRWAIAYKFPAQEELTVLNDVEFQVGRTGAITPVAKLQPVFVAGVTVSNATLHNGDEIERLNIAIGDTVIIRRAGDVIPQIIGVVHDRRPANARQIVFPTHCPVCDSLIVRIEGEAVARCTGELFCAAQRKEALKHFVSRKAMDIDGVGAKLIEQLVDRELVHTPADLFKLDLTTLTRLERMGPKSAENALASLEKAKHTTLARFIFALGIRDVGEATALNLANHFKTLEALQNADLEQLQQVPDVGEVVANRIFVFWREEHNVAVVNDLIAQGVHWETVEVQDVKENPFKDKTVVLTGTLSQMGRNDAKALLQQLGAKVSGSVSAKTDYVIAGEAAGSKLSKAAELGVQVLSEEEFLAWVNG
;
A
#
# COMPACT_ATOMS: atom_id res chain seq x y z
N MET A 1 49.86 -14.18 10.33
CA MET A 1 49.68 -13.74 8.92
C MET A 1 48.22 -13.35 8.61
N THR A 2 47.22 -13.96 9.21
CA THR A 2 45.79 -13.66 9.01
C THR A 2 45.35 -12.25 9.44
N THR A 3 45.95 -11.68 10.48
CA THR A 3 45.54 -10.36 11.03
C THR A 3 45.86 -9.19 10.07
N SER A 4 46.94 -9.27 9.32
CA SER A 4 47.34 -8.23 8.35
C SER A 4 46.45 -8.22 7.10
N THR A 5 46.08 -9.39 6.57
CA THR A 5 45.20 -9.51 5.39
C THR A 5 43.77 -9.10 5.71
N GLN A 6 43.26 -9.51 6.86
CA GLN A 6 41.95 -9.07 7.35
C GLN A 6 41.90 -7.56 7.48
N GLN A 7 42.91 -6.93 8.04
CA GLN A 7 42.98 -5.47 8.17
C GLN A 7 42.97 -4.79 6.81
N GLN A 8 43.75 -5.31 5.86
CA GLN A 8 43.85 -4.78 4.50
C GLN A 8 42.50 -4.86 3.76
N ILE A 9 41.77 -5.98 3.90
CA ILE A 9 40.44 -6.16 3.33
C ILE A 9 39.44 -5.14 3.94
N ASN A 10 39.47 -4.95 5.26
CA ASN A 10 38.60 -4.02 5.94
C ASN A 10 38.87 -2.57 5.53
N ASP A 11 40.12 -2.18 5.38
CA ASP A 11 40.52 -0.84 4.95
C ASP A 11 40.08 -0.57 3.50
N LEU A 12 40.23 -1.54 2.60
CA LEU A 12 39.76 -1.45 1.21
C LEU A 12 38.20 -1.32 1.15
N ARG A 13 37.49 -2.11 1.94
CA ARG A 13 36.02 -2.00 2.01
C ARG A 13 35.59 -0.62 2.49
N LYS A 14 36.21 -0.09 3.54
CA LYS A 14 35.93 1.24 4.07
C LYS A 14 36.20 2.33 3.04
N THR A 15 37.31 2.25 2.35
CA THR A 15 37.69 3.21 1.29
C THR A 15 36.73 3.16 0.11
N LEU A 16 36.37 1.98 -0.38
CA LEU A 16 35.43 1.82 -1.48
C LEU A 16 34.04 2.33 -1.13
N ARG A 17 33.51 2.03 0.07
CA ARG A 17 32.21 2.55 0.54
C ARG A 17 32.20 4.07 0.62
N TYR A 18 33.32 4.67 1.10
CA TYR A 18 33.45 6.12 1.14
C TYR A 18 33.37 6.72 -0.27
N HIS A 19 34.08 6.17 -1.26
CA HIS A 19 34.05 6.67 -2.63
C HIS A 19 32.73 6.39 -3.34
N GLU A 20 32.08 5.26 -3.06
CA GLU A 20 30.70 4.99 -3.52
C GLU A 20 29.73 6.06 -3.01
N TYR A 21 29.82 6.43 -1.74
CA TYR A 21 28.99 7.47 -1.15
C TYR A 21 29.25 8.85 -1.79
N GLN A 22 30.53 9.22 -1.94
CA GLN A 22 30.91 10.48 -2.60
C GLN A 22 30.37 10.56 -4.03
N TYR A 23 30.51 9.48 -4.78
CA TYR A 23 30.11 9.42 -6.18
C TYR A 23 28.59 9.33 -6.38
N HIS A 24 27.93 8.35 -5.72
CA HIS A 24 26.53 8.01 -6.00
C HIS A 24 25.49 8.77 -5.16
N VAL A 25 25.89 9.35 -4.04
CA VAL A 25 25.00 10.05 -3.13
C VAL A 25 25.23 11.55 -3.12
N LEU A 26 26.50 11.99 -3.13
CA LEU A 26 26.86 13.40 -3.08
C LEU A 26 27.12 14.02 -4.46
N ASP A 27 27.32 13.19 -5.49
CA ASP A 27 27.74 13.60 -6.85
C ASP A 27 29.05 14.42 -6.83
N GLU A 28 29.96 14.08 -5.90
CA GLU A 28 31.25 14.73 -5.69
C GLU A 28 32.38 13.70 -5.70
N PRO A 29 32.73 13.12 -6.88
CA PRO A 29 33.80 12.12 -6.97
C PRO A 29 35.14 12.67 -6.53
N GLN A 30 35.79 11.99 -5.58
CA GLN A 30 37.07 12.37 -5.02
C GLN A 30 38.27 11.67 -5.72
N ILE A 31 37.99 10.60 -6.46
CA ILE A 31 38.99 9.85 -7.24
C ILE A 31 38.44 9.57 -8.65
N PRO A 32 39.31 9.39 -9.68
CA PRO A 32 38.90 8.93 -10.99
C PRO A 32 38.32 7.50 -10.94
N ASP A 33 37.41 7.18 -11.87
CA ASP A 33 36.80 5.85 -12.01
C ASP A 33 37.82 4.72 -12.11
N SER A 34 38.94 4.97 -12.82
CA SER A 34 40.02 4.01 -12.98
C SER A 34 40.71 3.65 -11.65
N GLU A 35 40.81 4.59 -10.72
CA GLU A 35 41.35 4.33 -9.39
C GLU A 35 40.35 3.57 -8.50
N TYR A 36 39.09 3.90 -8.60
CA TYR A 36 38.03 3.13 -7.94
C TYR A 36 38.03 1.67 -8.43
N ASP A 37 38.09 1.45 -9.76
CA ASP A 37 38.14 0.12 -10.35
C ASP A 37 39.36 -0.65 -9.90
N ARG A 38 40.52 0.00 -9.79
CA ARG A 38 41.77 -0.62 -9.28
C ARG A 38 41.57 -1.11 -7.84
N LEU A 39 41.02 -0.28 -6.96
CA LEU A 39 40.77 -0.64 -5.56
C LEU A 39 39.74 -1.77 -5.45
N PHE A 40 38.69 -1.74 -6.27
CA PHE A 40 37.66 -2.78 -6.32
C PHE A 40 38.25 -4.14 -6.77
N HIS A 41 39.08 -4.15 -7.82
CA HIS A 41 39.78 -5.36 -8.27
C HIS A 41 40.75 -5.89 -7.23
N GLN A 42 41.44 -5.02 -6.51
CA GLN A 42 42.35 -5.43 -5.41
C GLN A 42 41.56 -6.10 -4.28
N LEU A 43 40.43 -5.53 -3.86
CA LEU A 43 39.54 -6.15 -2.85
C LEU A 43 39.03 -7.50 -3.34
N LYS A 44 38.54 -7.57 -4.57
CA LYS A 44 38.03 -8.81 -5.17
C LYS A 44 39.08 -9.92 -5.20
N ALA A 45 40.33 -9.60 -5.56
CA ALA A 45 41.40 -10.55 -5.60
C ALA A 45 41.76 -11.09 -4.19
N LEU A 46 41.77 -10.21 -3.18
CA LEU A 46 42.03 -10.63 -1.80
C LEU A 46 40.92 -11.51 -1.25
N GLU A 47 39.67 -11.18 -1.53
CA GLU A 47 38.49 -11.98 -1.12
C GLU A 47 38.44 -13.33 -1.85
N GLN A 48 38.90 -13.42 -3.09
CA GLN A 48 39.03 -14.70 -3.80
C GLN A 48 40.11 -15.60 -3.21
N GLN A 49 41.22 -15.02 -2.72
CA GLN A 49 42.28 -15.75 -2.05
C GLN A 49 41.88 -16.16 -0.62
N HIS A 50 40.96 -15.42 0.00
CA HIS A 50 40.50 -15.61 1.38
C HIS A 50 38.97 -15.65 1.45
N PRO A 51 38.32 -16.69 0.90
CA PRO A 51 36.84 -16.77 0.85
C PRO A 51 36.20 -16.73 2.23
N GLU A 52 36.91 -17.18 3.28
CA GLU A 52 36.45 -17.14 4.68
C GLU A 52 36.31 -15.71 5.24
N LEU A 53 36.94 -14.73 4.59
CA LEU A 53 36.91 -13.32 4.98
C LEU A 53 35.83 -12.52 4.23
N ILE A 54 35.08 -13.13 3.29
CA ILE A 54 34.02 -12.49 2.55
C ILE A 54 32.85 -12.22 3.51
N THR A 55 32.40 -10.97 3.52
CA THR A 55 31.19 -10.56 4.30
C THR A 55 30.08 -10.11 3.38
N ALA A 56 28.83 -10.27 3.83
CA ALA A 56 27.65 -9.92 3.04
C ALA A 56 27.57 -8.43 2.69
N ASP A 57 28.23 -7.57 3.44
CA ASP A 57 28.29 -6.11 3.25
C ASP A 57 29.47 -5.65 2.38
N SER A 58 30.30 -6.58 1.86
CA SER A 58 31.36 -6.20 0.95
C SER A 58 30.83 -5.59 -0.34
N PRO A 59 31.45 -4.50 -0.86
CA PRO A 59 31.14 -3.95 -2.17
C PRO A 59 31.17 -5.00 -3.30
N THR A 60 32.01 -6.03 -3.19
CA THR A 60 32.11 -7.12 -4.16
C THR A 60 30.90 -8.06 -4.16
N GLN A 61 30.07 -8.03 -3.12
CA GLN A 61 28.89 -8.89 -2.95
C GLN A 61 27.57 -8.22 -3.36
N ARG A 62 27.61 -7.00 -3.94
CA ARG A 62 26.39 -6.32 -4.41
C ARG A 62 25.64 -7.12 -5.48
N VAL A 63 26.36 -7.83 -6.34
CA VAL A 63 25.82 -8.60 -7.46
C VAL A 63 26.38 -10.01 -7.42
N GLY A 64 25.71 -10.93 -6.77
CA GLY A 64 26.21 -12.31 -6.64
C GLY A 64 25.16 -13.35 -6.29
N ALA A 65 23.93 -12.93 -5.99
CA ALA A 65 22.86 -13.85 -5.66
C ALA A 65 22.42 -14.69 -6.87
N ARG A 66 21.99 -15.93 -6.60
CA ARG A 66 21.35 -16.79 -7.61
C ARG A 66 19.96 -16.25 -7.92
N PRO A 67 19.48 -16.40 -9.18
CA PRO A 67 18.09 -16.09 -9.51
C PRO A 67 17.11 -16.83 -8.59
N LEU A 68 16.08 -16.11 -8.14
CA LEU A 68 15.02 -16.66 -7.32
C LEU A 68 13.95 -17.31 -8.21
N SER A 69 13.21 -18.26 -7.67
CA SER A 69 12.03 -18.83 -8.34
C SER A 69 10.77 -17.99 -8.08
N GLU A 70 10.71 -17.33 -6.92
CA GLU A 70 9.64 -16.44 -6.47
C GLU A 70 10.16 -15.49 -5.37
N PHE A 71 9.40 -14.44 -5.07
CA PHE A 71 9.71 -13.55 -3.95
C PHE A 71 9.06 -14.07 -2.68
N ALA A 72 9.87 -14.22 -1.62
CA ALA A 72 9.34 -14.47 -0.28
C ALA A 72 8.53 -13.27 0.21
N GLN A 73 7.58 -13.53 1.13
CA GLN A 73 6.80 -12.48 1.76
C GLN A 73 7.45 -12.06 3.08
N ILE A 74 7.50 -10.74 3.31
CA ILE A 74 7.98 -10.15 4.56
C ILE A 74 6.83 -9.39 5.20
N LYS A 75 6.53 -9.70 6.45
CA LYS A 75 5.59 -8.93 7.25
C LYS A 75 6.30 -7.73 7.87
N HIS A 76 5.77 -6.53 7.65
CA HIS A 76 6.28 -5.32 8.29
C HIS A 76 5.97 -5.32 9.79
N GLU A 77 6.96 -5.06 10.63
CA GLU A 77 6.75 -4.93 12.08
C GLU A 77 5.91 -3.68 12.40
N LEU A 78 6.17 -2.59 11.69
CA LEU A 78 5.35 -1.38 11.71
C LEU A 78 4.70 -1.20 10.33
N PRO A 79 3.38 -1.01 10.22
CA PRO A 79 2.71 -0.85 8.93
C PRO A 79 3.31 0.29 8.11
N MET A 80 3.44 0.07 6.80
CA MET A 80 3.79 1.10 5.82
C MET A 80 2.52 1.77 5.32
N LEU A 81 2.12 2.85 5.97
CA LEU A 81 0.88 3.55 5.68
C LEU A 81 0.96 4.36 4.38
N SER A 82 -0.19 4.57 3.75
CA SER A 82 -0.36 5.52 2.66
C SER A 82 -0.46 6.95 3.21
N LEU A 83 -0.48 7.94 2.31
CA LEU A 83 -0.77 9.33 2.67
C LEU A 83 -2.17 9.69 2.13
N ASP A 84 -2.90 10.50 2.88
CA ASP A 84 -4.06 11.21 2.34
C ASP A 84 -3.59 12.22 1.29
N ASN A 85 -4.48 12.56 0.35
CA ASN A 85 -4.16 13.50 -0.73
C ASN A 85 -4.92 14.82 -0.55
N ALA A 86 -4.29 15.90 -0.96
CA ALA A 86 -4.89 17.20 -1.20
C ALA A 86 -4.62 17.61 -2.64
N PHE A 87 -5.57 18.28 -3.26
CA PHE A 87 -5.51 18.73 -4.67
C PHE A 87 -5.70 20.24 -4.81
N SER A 88 -5.98 20.94 -3.71
CA SER A 88 -6.13 22.39 -3.68
C SER A 88 -5.55 23.01 -2.42
N ASP A 89 -5.31 24.33 -2.47
CA ASP A 89 -4.85 25.12 -1.31
C ASP A 89 -5.87 25.01 -0.16
N GLU A 90 -7.17 25.01 -0.45
CA GLU A 90 -8.25 24.91 0.54
C GLU A 90 -8.21 23.58 1.30
N GLU A 91 -7.92 22.47 0.62
CA GLU A 91 -7.78 21.16 1.25
C GLU A 91 -6.55 21.09 2.17
N VAL A 92 -5.46 21.73 1.78
CA VAL A 92 -4.25 21.87 2.63
C VAL A 92 -4.56 22.74 3.84
N LEU A 93 -5.25 23.88 3.67
CA LEU A 93 -5.71 24.72 4.78
C LEU A 93 -6.62 23.95 5.75
N ALA A 94 -7.55 23.16 5.21
CA ALA A 94 -8.42 22.30 6.02
C ALA A 94 -7.63 21.23 6.78
N PHE A 95 -6.58 20.67 6.18
CA PHE A 95 -5.67 19.74 6.84
C PHE A 95 -4.94 20.40 8.03
N VAL A 96 -4.36 21.58 7.83
CA VAL A 96 -3.69 22.34 8.91
C VAL A 96 -4.66 22.69 10.03
N LYS A 97 -5.87 23.12 9.69
CA LYS A 97 -6.92 23.40 10.67
C LYS A 97 -7.29 22.16 11.50
N ARG A 98 -7.45 21.00 10.88
CA ARG A 98 -7.70 19.75 11.62
C ARG A 98 -6.58 19.39 12.59
N ILE A 99 -5.32 19.68 12.23
CA ILE A 99 -4.17 19.51 13.12
C ILE A 99 -4.28 20.45 14.33
N GLN A 100 -4.51 21.74 14.10
CA GLN A 100 -4.64 22.75 15.14
C GLN A 100 -5.80 22.45 16.09
N ASP A 101 -6.99 22.13 15.55
CA ASP A 101 -8.18 21.77 16.34
C ASP A 101 -7.92 20.55 17.25
N ARG A 102 -7.12 19.58 16.76
CA ARG A 102 -6.82 18.36 17.51
C ARG A 102 -5.74 18.54 18.56
N LEU A 103 -4.75 19.36 18.28
CA LEU A 103 -3.64 19.62 19.20
C LEU A 103 -4.00 20.65 20.28
N GLY A 104 -4.99 21.51 20.03
CA GLY A 104 -5.31 22.63 20.90
C GLY A 104 -4.24 23.72 20.84
N LEU A 105 -3.81 24.23 22.00
CA LEU A 105 -2.75 25.22 22.06
C LEU A 105 -1.41 24.60 21.67
N VAL A 106 -0.89 25.00 20.52
CA VAL A 106 0.45 24.64 20.03
C VAL A 106 1.21 25.92 19.67
N PRO A 107 2.56 25.88 19.67
CA PRO A 107 3.34 27.00 19.18
C PRO A 107 2.93 27.37 17.74
N GLU A 108 2.69 28.62 17.49
CA GLU A 108 2.47 29.13 16.14
C GLU A 108 3.68 30.02 15.75
N PRO A 109 4.11 29.93 14.48
CA PRO A 109 3.59 29.08 13.41
C PRO A 109 3.95 27.60 13.58
N LEU A 110 3.05 26.70 13.13
CA LEU A 110 3.34 25.26 13.07
C LEU A 110 4.38 25.00 11.97
N THR A 111 5.45 24.29 12.32
CA THR A 111 6.54 23.96 11.39
C THR A 111 6.29 22.63 10.69
N PHE A 112 6.43 22.61 9.37
CA PHE A 112 6.34 21.42 8.53
C PHE A 112 7.70 21.08 7.91
N CYS A 113 8.02 19.80 7.84
CA CYS A 113 9.03 19.27 6.93
C CYS A 113 8.35 19.00 5.58
N CYS A 114 8.77 19.74 4.56
CA CYS A 114 8.20 19.65 3.21
C CYS A 114 9.19 18.93 2.29
N GLU A 115 8.68 17.95 1.54
CA GLU A 115 9.48 17.07 0.69
C GLU A 115 8.88 16.98 -0.71
N PRO A 116 9.70 16.84 -1.78
CA PRO A 116 9.18 16.41 -3.09
C PRO A 116 8.54 15.02 -2.95
N LYS A 117 7.37 14.82 -3.55
CA LYS A 117 6.75 13.52 -3.64
C LYS A 117 7.30 12.77 -4.85
N LEU A 118 8.28 11.92 -4.60
CA LEU A 118 8.90 11.09 -5.63
C LEU A 118 7.89 10.12 -6.23
N ASP A 119 7.94 9.94 -7.54
CA ASP A 119 7.10 8.98 -8.26
C ASP A 119 7.89 7.70 -8.54
N GLY A 120 7.87 6.78 -7.59
CA GLY A 120 8.64 5.55 -7.60
C GLY A 120 7.93 4.39 -6.90
N LEU A 121 8.70 3.56 -6.21
CA LEU A 121 8.24 2.41 -5.43
C LEU A 121 8.70 2.52 -4.00
N ALA A 122 7.75 2.54 -3.06
CA ALA A 122 8.04 2.60 -1.63
C ALA A 122 8.65 1.29 -1.12
N VAL A 123 9.75 1.39 -0.39
CA VAL A 123 10.48 0.27 0.18
C VAL A 123 10.83 0.50 1.64
N SER A 124 11.01 -0.61 2.36
CA SER A 124 11.54 -0.67 3.71
C SER A 124 12.87 -1.42 3.67
N ILE A 125 13.91 -0.86 4.31
CA ILE A 125 15.26 -1.43 4.37
C ILE A 125 15.65 -1.55 5.84
N LEU A 126 15.96 -2.77 6.30
CA LEU A 126 16.39 -3.04 7.66
C LEU A 126 17.92 -3.21 7.72
N TYR A 127 18.53 -2.40 8.56
CA TYR A 127 19.91 -2.54 8.98
C TYR A 127 19.95 -3.13 10.39
N VAL A 128 20.82 -4.13 10.58
CA VAL A 128 21.12 -4.71 11.90
C VAL A 128 22.60 -4.48 12.18
N ASN A 129 22.90 -3.84 13.31
CA ASN A 129 24.27 -3.42 13.64
C ASN A 129 24.98 -2.69 12.47
N GLY A 130 24.21 -1.86 11.77
CA GLY A 130 24.69 -1.07 10.64
C GLY A 130 24.81 -1.79 9.31
N VAL A 131 24.54 -3.09 9.22
CA VAL A 131 24.61 -3.89 7.98
C VAL A 131 23.21 -4.10 7.41
N LEU A 132 23.03 -3.88 6.09
CA LEU A 132 21.79 -4.16 5.39
C LEU A 132 21.49 -5.66 5.40
N THR A 133 20.43 -6.04 6.10
CA THR A 133 20.01 -7.44 6.27
C THR A 133 18.79 -7.82 5.49
N GLN A 134 17.82 -6.90 5.34
CA GLN A 134 16.54 -7.19 4.72
C GLN A 134 15.98 -5.95 4.02
N ALA A 135 15.29 -6.15 2.91
CA ALA A 135 14.52 -5.10 2.26
C ALA A 135 13.22 -5.66 1.67
N ALA A 136 12.15 -4.91 1.79
CA ALA A 136 10.83 -5.30 1.31
C ALA A 136 10.14 -4.17 0.55
N THR A 137 9.29 -4.52 -0.41
CA THR A 137 8.31 -3.58 -0.97
C THR A 137 7.25 -3.23 0.07
N ARG A 138 6.56 -2.11 -0.09
CA ARG A 138 5.42 -1.76 0.77
C ARG A 138 4.34 -2.84 0.74
N GLY A 139 4.09 -3.44 -0.42
CA GLY A 139 2.99 -4.37 -0.62
C GLY A 139 1.63 -3.75 -0.31
N ASP A 140 0.85 -4.42 0.53
CA ASP A 140 -0.43 -3.92 1.03
C ASP A 140 -0.31 -2.99 2.26
N GLY A 141 0.92 -2.71 2.68
CA GLY A 141 1.26 -1.95 3.88
C GLY A 141 1.52 -2.81 5.12
N THR A 142 1.07 -4.04 5.14
CA THR A 142 1.30 -5.01 6.22
C THR A 142 2.32 -6.06 5.81
N THR A 143 2.27 -6.49 4.55
CA THR A 143 3.15 -7.51 3.97
C THR A 143 3.68 -7.05 2.63
N GLY A 144 4.97 -7.16 2.41
CA GLY A 144 5.67 -6.85 1.17
C GLY A 144 6.46 -8.03 0.62
N GLU A 145 6.97 -7.88 -0.61
CA GLU A 145 7.85 -8.86 -1.24
C GLU A 145 9.29 -8.63 -0.79
N ASP A 146 10.01 -9.70 -0.50
CA ASP A 146 11.45 -9.66 -0.18
C ASP A 146 12.25 -9.32 -1.43
N ILE A 147 12.78 -8.11 -1.48
CA ILE A 147 13.60 -7.60 -2.57
C ILE A 147 15.04 -7.33 -2.12
N THR A 148 15.48 -7.96 -1.04
CA THR A 148 16.79 -7.71 -0.42
C THR A 148 17.93 -7.79 -1.42
N GLN A 149 17.96 -8.83 -2.26
CA GLN A 149 19.04 -9.01 -3.23
C GLN A 149 19.03 -7.93 -4.33
N ASN A 150 17.86 -7.46 -4.71
CA ASN A 150 17.70 -6.40 -5.71
C ASN A 150 18.13 -5.05 -5.14
N ILE A 151 17.67 -4.71 -3.92
CA ILE A 151 18.06 -3.48 -3.21
C ILE A 151 19.57 -3.39 -3.04
N ARG A 152 20.25 -4.51 -2.75
CA ARG A 152 21.71 -4.54 -2.61
C ARG A 152 22.46 -4.11 -3.87
N THR A 153 21.84 -4.21 -5.04
CA THR A 153 22.44 -3.80 -6.31
C THR A 153 22.36 -2.30 -6.58
N ILE A 154 21.49 -1.57 -5.87
CA ILE A 154 21.30 -0.13 -6.04
C ILE A 154 22.48 0.61 -5.40
N ARG A 155 23.24 1.34 -6.20
CA ARG A 155 24.57 1.83 -5.81
C ARG A 155 24.55 2.92 -4.75
N ASN A 156 23.51 3.79 -4.73
CA ASN A 156 23.41 4.83 -3.70
C ASN A 156 22.84 4.34 -2.36
N ILE A 157 22.53 3.04 -2.23
CA ILE A 157 22.13 2.43 -0.96
C ILE A 157 23.38 1.84 -0.27
N PRO A 158 23.74 2.28 0.94
CA PRO A 158 24.86 1.73 1.66
C PRO A 158 24.56 0.28 2.11
N LEU A 159 25.45 -0.66 1.84
CA LEU A 159 25.37 -2.01 2.40
C LEU A 159 25.73 -2.03 3.88
N GLN A 160 26.50 -1.05 4.30
CA GLN A 160 26.83 -0.76 5.69
C GLN A 160 26.74 0.74 5.95
N LEU A 161 26.11 1.12 7.04
CA LEU A 161 26.00 2.52 7.45
C LEU A 161 27.37 3.11 7.76
N LEU A 162 27.56 4.38 7.41
CA LEU A 162 28.80 5.12 7.59
C LEU A 162 28.89 5.71 9.02
N THR A 163 28.95 4.86 10.03
CA THR A 163 29.06 5.28 11.44
C THR A 163 29.84 4.26 12.24
N ASP A 164 30.61 4.73 13.21
CA ASP A 164 31.35 3.87 14.14
C ASP A 164 30.46 3.29 15.25
N ASN A 165 29.28 3.92 15.48
CA ASN A 165 28.30 3.47 16.47
C ASN A 165 26.96 3.20 15.78
N PRO A 166 26.82 2.09 15.04
CA PRO A 166 25.60 1.78 14.34
C PRO A 166 24.46 1.44 15.30
N PRO A 167 23.20 1.82 14.99
CA PRO A 167 22.04 1.33 15.71
C PRO A 167 22.00 -0.21 15.72
N ALA A 168 21.48 -0.79 16.81
CA ALA A 168 21.26 -2.23 16.88
C ALA A 168 20.30 -2.68 15.77
N ARG A 169 19.20 -1.93 15.57
CA ARG A 169 18.27 -2.09 14.45
C ARG A 169 17.84 -0.73 13.94
N LEU A 170 17.83 -0.57 12.62
CA LEU A 170 17.34 0.63 11.94
C LEU A 170 16.56 0.24 10.70
N GLU A 171 15.26 0.56 10.69
CA GLU A 171 14.43 0.48 9.49
C GLU A 171 14.36 1.84 8.80
N VAL A 172 14.88 1.90 7.59
CA VAL A 172 14.83 3.08 6.72
C VAL A 172 13.71 2.88 5.69
N ARG A 173 12.82 3.85 5.56
CA ARG A 173 11.77 3.87 4.54
C ARG A 173 12.08 4.92 3.50
N GLY A 174 11.97 4.55 2.25
CA GLY A 174 12.32 5.42 1.13
C GLY A 174 11.57 5.06 -0.14
N GLU A 175 11.79 5.89 -1.15
CA GLU A 175 11.27 5.67 -2.50
C GLU A 175 12.42 5.27 -3.42
N VAL A 176 12.27 4.12 -4.10
CA VAL A 176 13.14 3.74 -5.22
C VAL A 176 12.54 4.28 -6.48
N PHE A 177 13.33 5.00 -7.25
CA PHE A 177 12.92 5.67 -8.48
C PHE A 177 13.99 5.53 -9.56
N MET A 178 13.62 5.84 -10.80
CA MET A 178 14.54 5.87 -11.94
C MET A 178 14.68 7.31 -12.41
N PRO A 179 15.89 7.89 -12.47
CA PRO A 179 16.12 9.19 -13.08
C PRO A 179 15.72 9.21 -14.55
N GLN A 180 15.26 10.37 -15.05
CA GLN A 180 14.78 10.52 -16.42
C GLN A 180 15.80 10.11 -17.47
N GLU A 181 17.05 10.58 -17.35
CA GLU A 181 18.14 10.18 -18.26
C GLU A 181 18.37 8.67 -18.30
N GLY A 182 18.30 8.02 -17.13
CA GLY A 182 18.43 6.57 -17.02
C GLY A 182 17.25 5.82 -17.67
N PHE A 183 16.05 6.35 -17.53
CA PHE A 183 14.85 5.83 -18.18
C PHE A 183 14.91 5.94 -19.70
N GLU A 184 15.33 7.09 -20.24
CA GLU A 184 15.48 7.31 -21.67
C GLU A 184 16.48 6.33 -22.27
N ARG A 185 17.67 6.21 -21.68
CA ARG A 185 18.70 5.24 -22.12
C ARG A 185 18.24 3.79 -22.03
N LEU A 186 17.43 3.46 -21.02
CA LEU A 186 16.86 2.12 -20.88
C LEU A 186 15.91 1.79 -22.02
N ASN A 187 15.01 2.72 -22.37
CA ASN A 187 14.05 2.53 -23.45
C ASN A 187 14.72 2.55 -24.84
N GLU A 188 15.75 3.36 -25.06
CA GLU A 188 16.55 3.34 -26.29
C GLU A 188 17.16 1.96 -26.53
N ARG A 189 17.81 1.37 -25.51
CA ARG A 189 18.37 0.01 -25.61
C ARG A 189 17.30 -1.04 -25.86
N ALA A 190 16.14 -0.94 -25.20
CA ALA A 190 15.03 -1.85 -25.42
C ALA A 190 14.55 -1.80 -26.88
N LEU A 191 14.45 -0.61 -27.47
CA LEU A 191 14.09 -0.44 -28.89
C LEU A 191 15.14 -1.04 -29.81
N GLU A 192 16.43 -0.83 -29.57
CA GLU A 192 17.53 -1.41 -30.34
C GLU A 192 17.52 -2.95 -30.32
N GLN A 193 17.08 -3.54 -29.18
CA GLN A 193 17.01 -4.99 -28.99
C GLN A 193 15.66 -5.60 -29.40
N GLY A 194 14.71 -4.76 -29.87
CA GLY A 194 13.36 -5.20 -30.21
C GLY A 194 12.52 -5.64 -29.00
N GLU A 195 12.89 -5.16 -27.81
CA GLU A 195 12.19 -5.43 -26.55
C GLU A 195 11.10 -4.39 -26.28
N LYS A 196 10.20 -4.73 -25.36
CA LYS A 196 9.13 -3.82 -24.95
C LYS A 196 9.68 -2.70 -24.07
N THR A 197 9.38 -1.45 -24.46
CA THR A 197 9.71 -0.26 -23.66
C THR A 197 8.80 -0.09 -22.45
N PHE A 198 9.30 0.61 -21.43
CA PHE A 198 8.49 1.02 -20.29
C PHE A 198 7.74 2.32 -20.60
N ALA A 199 6.53 2.45 -20.07
CA ALA A 199 5.67 3.59 -20.33
C ALA A 199 6.11 4.87 -19.58
N ASN A 200 6.70 4.72 -18.39
CA ASN A 200 7.17 5.84 -17.57
C ASN A 200 8.27 5.38 -16.59
N PRO A 201 9.02 6.33 -15.98
CA PRO A 201 10.09 6.01 -15.01
C PRO A 201 9.63 5.20 -13.82
N ARG A 202 8.43 5.42 -13.29
CA ARG A 202 7.86 4.65 -12.18
C ARG A 202 7.66 3.18 -12.53
N ASN A 203 7.03 2.90 -13.69
CA ASN A 203 6.85 1.53 -14.16
C ASN A 203 8.18 0.84 -14.44
N ALA A 204 9.16 1.59 -14.96
CA ALA A 204 10.51 1.11 -15.18
C ALA A 204 11.21 0.78 -13.85
N ALA A 205 11.07 1.63 -12.84
CA ALA A 205 11.61 1.38 -11.50
C ALA A 205 10.97 0.14 -10.85
N ALA A 206 9.63 0.06 -10.86
CA ALA A 206 8.91 -1.07 -10.29
C ALA A 206 9.25 -2.40 -11.00
N GLY A 207 9.23 -2.41 -12.33
CA GLY A 207 9.60 -3.58 -13.12
C GLY A 207 11.07 -3.99 -12.97
N SER A 208 11.97 -3.03 -12.79
CA SER A 208 13.40 -3.28 -12.58
C SER A 208 13.71 -3.79 -11.16
N LEU A 209 12.98 -3.31 -10.16
CA LEU A 209 13.18 -3.72 -8.76
C LEU A 209 12.60 -5.13 -8.50
N ARG A 210 11.58 -5.54 -9.23
CA ARG A 210 10.90 -6.84 -9.07
C ARG A 210 11.40 -7.87 -10.10
N GLN A 211 12.72 -7.96 -10.29
CA GLN A 211 13.37 -8.97 -11.12
C GLN A 211 13.81 -10.16 -10.24
N LEU A 212 13.49 -11.37 -10.67
CA LEU A 212 13.92 -12.58 -9.96
C LEU A 212 15.43 -12.80 -10.05
N ASP A 213 16.08 -12.29 -11.09
CA ASP A 213 17.53 -12.25 -11.22
C ASP A 213 18.07 -10.85 -10.84
N PRO A 214 18.76 -10.69 -9.71
CA PRO A 214 19.33 -9.41 -9.28
C PRO A 214 20.33 -8.82 -10.25
N LYS A 215 20.93 -9.63 -11.14
CA LYS A 215 21.85 -9.15 -12.18
C LYS A 215 21.13 -8.23 -13.17
N ILE A 216 19.85 -8.48 -13.45
CA ILE A 216 19.04 -7.61 -14.30
C ILE A 216 18.83 -6.26 -13.57
N THR A 217 18.46 -6.30 -12.28
CA THR A 217 18.30 -5.08 -11.47
C THR A 217 19.59 -4.27 -11.40
N SER A 218 20.76 -4.93 -11.29
CA SER A 218 22.07 -4.24 -11.22
C SER A 218 22.44 -3.44 -12.46
N GLN A 219 21.81 -3.74 -13.61
CA GLN A 219 22.00 -3.02 -14.87
C GLN A 219 21.00 -1.85 -15.04
N ARG A 220 20.11 -1.68 -14.08
CA ARG A 220 19.09 -0.64 -14.10
C ARG A 220 19.55 0.59 -13.30
N PRO A 221 19.34 1.80 -13.83
CA PRO A 221 19.77 3.03 -13.16
C PRO A 221 18.79 3.44 -12.06
N LEU A 222 18.68 2.62 -11.02
CA LEU A 222 17.80 2.87 -9.88
C LEU A 222 18.52 3.68 -8.81
N MET A 223 17.76 4.54 -8.13
CA MET A 223 18.19 5.32 -6.98
C MET A 223 17.16 5.23 -5.85
N LEU A 224 17.62 5.43 -4.62
CA LEU A 224 16.78 5.57 -3.42
C LEU A 224 16.88 6.99 -2.87
N ASN A 225 15.78 7.53 -2.36
CA ASN A 225 15.78 8.60 -1.37
C ASN A 225 14.94 8.19 -0.17
N ALA A 226 15.53 8.26 1.02
CA ALA A 226 14.85 8.00 2.28
C ALA A 226 13.94 9.18 2.66
N TYR A 227 12.76 8.85 3.20
CA TYR A 227 11.77 9.84 3.64
C TYR A 227 11.29 9.64 5.09
N SER A 228 11.63 8.52 5.72
CA SER A 228 11.33 8.29 7.14
C SER A 228 12.12 7.14 7.75
N ILE A 229 12.07 7.07 9.08
CA ILE A 229 12.57 5.98 9.89
C ILE A 229 11.36 5.21 10.42
N GLY A 230 11.40 3.88 10.33
CA GLY A 230 10.46 2.98 11.00
C GLY A 230 11.00 2.60 12.38
N ILE A 231 11.57 1.39 12.49
CA ILE A 231 12.18 0.91 13.74
C ILE A 231 13.53 1.57 13.95
N ALA A 232 13.84 1.97 15.19
CA ALA A 232 15.16 2.39 15.59
C ALA A 232 15.43 1.91 17.03
N GLU A 233 16.45 1.07 17.18
CA GLU A 233 16.84 0.49 18.46
C GLU A 233 18.34 0.72 18.70
N GLY A 234 18.68 1.04 19.92
CA GLY A 234 20.09 1.29 20.29
C GLY A 234 20.63 2.64 19.82
N VAL A 235 19.75 3.61 19.58
CA VAL A 235 20.07 4.98 19.19
C VAL A 235 19.01 5.97 19.68
N ASP A 236 19.44 7.11 20.15
CA ASP A 236 18.54 8.23 20.46
C ASP A 236 18.36 9.06 19.19
N LEU A 237 17.15 9.07 18.67
CA LEU A 237 16.82 9.81 17.46
C LEU A 237 16.56 11.29 17.78
N PRO A 238 16.89 12.20 16.86
CA PRO A 238 16.53 13.61 16.96
C PRO A 238 15.02 13.83 17.15
N PRO A 239 14.60 14.91 17.80
CA PRO A 239 13.21 15.18 18.15
C PRO A 239 12.35 15.65 16.97
N THR A 240 12.95 16.03 15.84
CA THR A 240 12.22 16.52 14.67
C THR A 240 12.42 15.64 13.45
N HIS A 241 11.43 15.63 12.56
CA HIS A 241 11.47 14.84 11.34
C HIS A 241 12.64 15.25 10.43
N PHE A 242 12.84 16.57 10.26
CA PHE A 242 13.94 17.08 9.45
C PHE A 242 15.30 16.67 9.99
N GLU A 243 15.54 16.81 11.30
CA GLU A 243 16.81 16.38 11.91
C GLU A 243 17.03 14.88 11.79
N ARG A 244 15.97 14.06 11.86
CA ARG A 244 16.06 12.60 11.60
C ARG A 244 16.52 12.30 10.17
N LEU A 245 16.04 13.06 9.18
CA LEU A 245 16.50 12.91 7.80
C LEU A 245 17.96 13.38 7.65
N GLN A 246 18.35 14.48 8.32
CA GLN A 246 19.75 14.92 8.33
C GLN A 246 20.66 13.89 9.03
N TRP A 247 20.18 13.27 10.10
CA TRP A 247 20.89 12.17 10.76
C TRP A 247 21.04 10.97 9.82
N LEU A 248 20.01 10.54 9.10
CA LEU A 248 20.13 9.49 8.09
C LEU A 248 21.20 9.84 7.04
N LYS A 249 21.20 11.08 6.56
CA LYS A 249 22.21 11.56 5.61
C LYS A 249 23.62 11.48 6.21
N SER A 250 23.80 11.79 7.48
CA SER A 250 25.11 11.75 8.16
C SER A 250 25.68 10.33 8.30
N ILE A 251 24.83 9.32 8.31
CA ILE A 251 25.23 7.90 8.35
C ILE A 251 25.25 7.23 6.97
N GLY A 252 25.19 8.03 5.89
CA GLY A 252 25.35 7.57 4.51
C GLY A 252 24.09 7.16 3.78
N VAL A 253 22.91 7.33 4.37
CA VAL A 253 21.64 7.04 3.71
C VAL A 253 21.23 8.24 2.83
N PRO A 254 20.92 8.02 1.53
CA PRO A 254 20.55 9.11 0.63
C PRO A 254 19.21 9.74 1.02
N VAL A 255 19.19 11.06 1.08
CA VAL A 255 18.02 11.89 1.39
C VAL A 255 17.91 12.98 0.33
N ASN A 256 16.70 13.31 -0.11
CA ASN A 256 16.48 14.29 -1.16
C ASN A 256 16.99 15.68 -0.76
N SER A 257 17.67 16.35 -1.67
CA SER A 257 18.27 17.68 -1.43
C SER A 257 17.26 18.82 -1.40
N GLU A 258 16.05 18.63 -1.95
CA GLU A 258 14.99 19.64 -2.02
C GLU A 258 14.12 19.69 -0.74
N ILE A 259 14.40 18.88 0.27
CA ILE A 259 13.66 18.92 1.55
C ILE A 259 13.89 20.24 2.26
N ARG A 260 12.83 20.87 2.74
CA ARG A 260 12.86 22.17 3.44
C ARG A 260 11.97 22.17 4.68
N LEU A 261 12.36 22.98 5.65
CA LEU A 261 11.49 23.40 6.76
C LEU A 261 10.64 24.57 6.30
N CYS A 262 9.35 24.50 6.57
CA CYS A 262 8.36 25.51 6.24
C CYS A 262 7.60 25.91 7.50
N ASP A 263 7.82 27.13 7.98
CA ASP A 263 7.10 27.70 9.11
C ASP A 263 5.80 28.33 8.62
N GLY A 264 4.69 27.78 9.05
CA GLY A 264 3.36 28.23 8.67
C GLY A 264 2.94 27.85 7.24
N ILE A 265 1.66 28.01 6.98
CA ILE A 265 1.01 27.56 5.76
C ILE A 265 1.49 28.29 4.49
N GLU A 266 1.79 29.57 4.58
CA GLU A 266 2.23 30.36 3.42
C GLU A 266 3.55 29.81 2.84
N ASN A 267 4.51 29.45 3.71
CA ASN A 267 5.77 28.86 3.28
C ASN A 267 5.58 27.45 2.71
N VAL A 268 4.62 26.68 3.23
CA VAL A 268 4.22 25.39 2.67
C VAL A 268 3.68 25.55 1.26
N LEU A 269 2.74 26.46 1.03
CA LEU A 269 2.19 26.72 -0.31
C LEU A 269 3.24 27.27 -1.28
N ASN A 270 4.16 28.08 -0.80
CA ASN A 270 5.27 28.58 -1.61
C ASN A 270 6.25 27.46 -2.00
N PHE A 271 6.55 26.53 -1.07
CA PHE A 271 7.34 25.35 -1.38
C PHE A 271 6.68 24.50 -2.49
N TYR A 272 5.37 24.27 -2.40
CA TYR A 272 4.61 23.54 -3.41
C TYR A 272 4.73 24.18 -4.80
N ARG A 273 4.54 25.52 -4.90
CA ARG A 273 4.66 26.26 -6.15
C ARG A 273 6.08 26.16 -6.71
N THR A 274 7.10 26.33 -5.85
CA THR A 274 8.51 26.19 -6.25
C THR A 274 8.81 24.80 -6.79
N MET A 275 8.30 23.74 -6.17
CA MET A 275 8.50 22.37 -6.66
C MET A 275 7.76 22.11 -7.97
N MET A 276 6.58 22.68 -8.15
CA MET A 276 5.84 22.60 -9.41
C MET A 276 6.60 23.27 -10.56
N GLU A 277 7.22 24.43 -10.33
CA GLU A 277 8.06 25.11 -11.32
C GLU A 277 9.34 24.33 -11.65
N LYS A 278 9.99 23.77 -10.63
CA LYS A 278 11.22 22.98 -10.77
C LYS A 278 11.01 21.59 -11.35
N ARG A 279 9.78 21.09 -11.42
CA ARG A 279 9.44 19.71 -11.78
C ARG A 279 10.19 19.17 -12.99
N SER A 280 10.28 19.95 -14.07
CA SER A 280 10.95 19.57 -15.32
C SER A 280 12.48 19.62 -15.25
N SER A 281 13.06 20.22 -14.23
CA SER A 281 14.52 20.40 -14.09
C SER A 281 15.16 19.53 -13.02
N LEU A 282 14.38 18.76 -12.28
CA LEU A 282 14.91 17.92 -11.19
C LEU A 282 15.64 16.66 -11.68
N GLY A 283 15.43 16.24 -12.92
CA GLY A 283 16.01 15.02 -13.49
C GLY A 283 15.35 13.73 -13.00
N TYR A 284 14.28 13.82 -12.22
CA TYR A 284 13.44 12.71 -11.77
C TYR A 284 11.99 13.18 -11.61
N ASP A 285 11.06 12.24 -11.67
CA ASP A 285 9.63 12.54 -11.63
C ASP A 285 9.14 12.75 -10.20
N ILE A 286 8.31 13.80 -10.04
CA ILE A 286 7.53 14.06 -8.83
C ILE A 286 6.06 14.32 -9.20
N ASP A 287 5.13 13.88 -8.37
CA ASP A 287 3.69 14.03 -8.58
C ASP A 287 3.01 14.98 -7.58
N GLY A 288 3.82 15.68 -6.77
CA GLY A 288 3.38 16.62 -5.75
C GLY A 288 4.47 16.89 -4.72
N THR A 289 4.03 17.31 -3.56
CA THR A 289 4.86 17.48 -2.36
C THR A 289 4.25 16.73 -1.19
N VAL A 290 5.06 16.36 -0.21
CA VAL A 290 4.61 15.77 1.04
C VAL A 290 4.86 16.74 2.17
N LEU A 291 3.83 16.99 2.96
CA LEU A 291 3.85 17.87 4.11
C LEU A 291 3.77 17.02 5.36
N LYS A 292 4.73 17.17 6.27
CA LYS A 292 4.78 16.44 7.53
C LYS A 292 4.97 17.41 8.69
N VAL A 293 4.17 17.29 9.73
CA VAL A 293 4.44 18.03 10.98
C VAL A 293 5.85 17.69 11.43
N ASN A 294 6.69 18.72 11.64
CA ASN A 294 8.12 18.49 11.86
C ASN A 294 8.43 17.91 13.25
N ASP A 295 7.70 18.33 14.26
CA ASP A 295 7.87 17.87 15.64
C ASP A 295 7.33 16.44 15.81
N ILE A 296 8.18 15.52 16.30
CA ILE A 296 7.83 14.11 16.46
C ILE A 296 6.84 13.88 17.61
N GLU A 297 6.92 14.65 18.69
CA GLU A 297 5.95 14.54 19.77
C GLU A 297 4.55 14.93 19.30
N LEU A 298 4.45 16.00 18.50
CA LEU A 298 3.19 16.39 17.88
C LEU A 298 2.67 15.33 16.89
N GLN A 299 3.54 14.67 16.12
CA GLN A 299 3.16 13.55 15.26
C GLN A 299 2.54 12.40 16.09
N GLN A 300 3.14 12.06 17.23
CA GLN A 300 2.64 11.01 18.11
C GLN A 300 1.28 11.38 18.73
N ARG A 301 1.11 12.63 19.15
CA ARG A 301 -0.18 13.13 19.66
C ARG A 301 -1.28 13.12 18.62
N LEU A 302 -0.98 13.43 17.36
CA LEU A 302 -1.93 13.36 16.23
C LEU A 302 -2.29 11.94 15.88
N GLY A 303 -1.33 11.03 15.90
CA GLY A 303 -1.51 9.62 15.63
C GLY A 303 -1.93 9.33 14.18
N PHE A 304 -2.64 8.22 14.02
CA PHE A 304 -2.99 7.64 12.71
C PHE A 304 -4.50 7.42 12.57
N ILE A 305 -4.97 7.34 11.35
CA ILE A 305 -6.21 6.66 10.95
C ILE A 305 -5.85 5.29 10.38
N SER A 306 -6.84 4.47 10.01
CA SER A 306 -6.62 3.09 9.56
C SER A 306 -5.57 2.93 8.45
N LYS A 307 -5.42 3.92 7.58
CA LYS A 307 -4.54 3.83 6.39
C LYS A 307 -3.55 4.97 6.22
N ALA A 308 -3.65 6.04 7.02
CA ALA A 308 -2.81 7.22 6.85
C ALA A 308 -2.47 7.90 8.18
N PRO A 309 -1.30 8.58 8.29
CA PRO A 309 -0.99 9.44 9.41
C PRO A 309 -1.83 10.73 9.36
N ARG A 310 -2.25 11.23 10.54
CA ARG A 310 -2.95 12.51 10.63
C ARG A 310 -2.03 13.73 10.57
N TRP A 311 -0.76 13.52 10.66
CA TRP A 311 0.29 14.54 10.69
C TRP A 311 1.01 14.73 9.36
N ALA A 312 0.60 13.99 8.31
CA ALA A 312 1.18 14.11 6.97
C ALA A 312 0.09 14.06 5.90
N ILE A 313 0.33 14.78 4.81
CA ILE A 313 -0.52 14.79 3.63
C ILE A 313 0.32 14.93 2.35
N ALA A 314 -0.11 14.30 1.27
CA ALA A 314 0.43 14.50 -0.05
C ALA A 314 -0.34 15.59 -0.78
N TYR A 315 0.31 16.68 -1.12
CA TYR A 315 -0.28 17.74 -1.94
C TYR A 315 0.12 17.52 -3.40
N LYS A 316 -0.84 17.00 -4.17
CA LYS A 316 -0.64 16.58 -5.55
C LYS A 316 -0.63 17.76 -6.51
N PHE A 317 0.23 17.70 -7.54
CA PHE A 317 0.21 18.67 -8.63
C PHE A 317 -1.07 18.52 -9.47
N PRO A 318 -1.53 19.62 -10.12
CA PRO A 318 -2.57 19.52 -11.13
C PRO A 318 -2.18 18.51 -12.20
N ALA A 319 -3.17 17.73 -12.63
CA ALA A 319 -2.98 16.78 -13.70
C ALA A 319 -2.67 17.49 -15.01
N GLN A 320 -1.86 16.87 -15.86
CA GLN A 320 -1.69 17.33 -17.22
C GLN A 320 -2.98 17.08 -18.02
N GLU A 321 -3.37 18.02 -18.83
CA GLU A 321 -4.56 17.99 -19.67
C GLU A 321 -4.15 17.96 -21.12
N GLU A 322 -4.87 17.18 -21.93
CA GLU A 322 -4.67 17.10 -23.40
C GLU A 322 -6.01 17.02 -24.12
N LEU A 323 -5.99 17.41 -25.40
CA LEU A 323 -7.17 17.30 -26.25
C LEU A 323 -7.11 16.02 -27.08
N THR A 324 -8.24 15.32 -27.16
CA THR A 324 -8.41 14.15 -28.04
C THR A 324 -9.86 14.06 -28.55
N VAL A 325 -10.11 13.11 -29.43
CA VAL A 325 -11.45 12.86 -29.99
C VAL A 325 -12.08 11.65 -29.34
N LEU A 326 -13.35 11.76 -28.95
CA LEU A 326 -14.15 10.65 -28.47
C LEU A 326 -14.67 9.84 -29.67
N ASN A 327 -14.06 8.69 -29.91
CA ASN A 327 -14.40 7.82 -31.05
C ASN A 327 -15.66 6.97 -30.78
N ASP A 328 -15.81 6.48 -29.55
CA ASP A 328 -16.94 5.64 -29.14
C ASP A 328 -17.07 5.56 -27.62
N VAL A 329 -18.14 4.96 -27.10
CA VAL A 329 -18.35 4.67 -25.67
C VAL A 329 -18.73 3.22 -25.50
N GLU A 330 -17.97 2.51 -24.69
CA GLU A 330 -18.23 1.14 -24.26
C GLU A 330 -18.77 1.14 -22.82
N PHE A 331 -19.78 0.33 -22.57
CA PHE A 331 -20.33 0.16 -21.23
C PHE A 331 -19.77 -1.11 -20.60
N GLN A 332 -18.92 -0.96 -19.60
CA GLN A 332 -18.31 -2.07 -18.89
C GLN A 332 -19.11 -2.42 -17.65
N VAL A 333 -19.20 -3.72 -17.38
CA VAL A 333 -19.89 -4.25 -16.21
C VAL A 333 -18.87 -4.68 -15.18
N GLY A 334 -18.86 -4.01 -14.04
CA GLY A 334 -17.99 -4.35 -12.92
C GLY A 334 -18.51 -5.53 -12.09
N ARG A 335 -17.68 -5.99 -11.16
CA ARG A 335 -17.99 -7.14 -10.27
C ARG A 335 -19.26 -6.97 -9.43
N THR A 336 -19.64 -5.73 -9.16
CA THR A 336 -20.85 -5.39 -8.39
C THR A 336 -22.05 -5.08 -9.28
N GLY A 337 -21.95 -5.41 -10.56
CA GLY A 337 -22.94 -5.08 -11.56
C GLY A 337 -22.95 -3.62 -12.00
N ALA A 338 -22.09 -2.77 -11.44
CA ALA A 338 -22.00 -1.37 -11.83
C ALA A 338 -21.69 -1.22 -13.32
N ILE A 339 -22.50 -0.42 -14.01
CA ILE A 339 -22.32 -0.10 -15.42
C ILE A 339 -21.50 1.18 -15.51
N THR A 340 -20.26 1.03 -16.00
CA THR A 340 -19.33 2.15 -16.14
C THR A 340 -19.15 2.47 -17.62
N PRO A 341 -19.52 3.68 -18.05
CA PRO A 341 -19.22 4.14 -19.41
C PRO A 341 -17.74 4.45 -19.54
N VAL A 342 -17.09 3.84 -20.53
CA VAL A 342 -15.68 4.02 -20.85
C VAL A 342 -15.56 4.63 -22.24
N ALA A 343 -15.04 5.85 -22.29
CA ALA A 343 -14.74 6.54 -23.54
C ALA A 343 -13.61 5.85 -24.29
N LYS A 344 -13.80 5.57 -25.56
CA LYS A 344 -12.77 5.15 -26.52
C LYS A 344 -12.26 6.38 -27.23
N LEU A 345 -11.01 6.70 -27.01
CA LEU A 345 -10.39 7.95 -27.47
C LEU A 345 -9.45 7.69 -28.64
N GLN A 346 -9.28 8.70 -29.47
CA GLN A 346 -8.11 8.74 -30.34
C GLN A 346 -6.87 8.77 -29.42
N PRO A 347 -5.89 7.84 -29.60
CA PRO A 347 -4.73 7.78 -28.74
C PRO A 347 -4.00 9.12 -28.63
N VAL A 348 -3.74 9.56 -27.41
CA VAL A 348 -3.05 10.82 -27.13
C VAL A 348 -2.06 10.63 -25.97
N PHE A 349 -0.95 11.34 -26.01
CA PHE A 349 0.09 11.26 -24.99
C PHE A 349 -0.20 12.26 -23.85
N VAL A 350 -0.40 11.76 -22.63
CA VAL A 350 -0.73 12.57 -21.45
C VAL A 350 0.07 12.10 -20.24
N ALA A 351 0.75 13.02 -19.58
CA ALA A 351 1.50 12.74 -18.35
C ALA A 351 2.38 11.49 -18.45
N GLY A 352 3.14 11.35 -19.55
CA GLY A 352 4.11 10.26 -19.73
C GLY A 352 3.52 8.93 -20.23
N VAL A 353 2.22 8.86 -20.58
CA VAL A 353 1.58 7.65 -21.11
C VAL A 353 0.68 7.96 -22.29
N THR A 354 0.52 6.97 -23.20
CA THR A 354 -0.49 7.03 -24.26
C THR A 354 -1.83 6.58 -23.73
N VAL A 355 -2.83 7.46 -23.77
CA VAL A 355 -4.19 7.25 -23.32
C VAL A 355 -5.09 6.99 -24.52
N SER A 356 -5.78 5.86 -24.54
CA SER A 356 -6.79 5.50 -25.55
C SER A 356 -8.17 5.22 -24.92
N ASN A 357 -8.25 5.17 -23.59
CA ASN A 357 -9.49 4.98 -22.86
C ASN A 357 -9.53 5.90 -21.64
N ALA A 358 -10.71 6.44 -21.33
CA ALA A 358 -10.95 7.24 -20.14
C ALA A 358 -12.30 6.90 -19.53
N THR A 359 -12.44 7.04 -18.22
CA THR A 359 -13.74 6.83 -17.58
C THR A 359 -14.66 8.04 -17.78
N LEU A 360 -15.94 7.77 -17.98
CA LEU A 360 -17.03 8.74 -17.91
C LEU A 360 -17.85 8.57 -16.61
N HIS A 361 -17.34 7.76 -15.67
CA HIS A 361 -17.87 7.48 -14.34
C HIS A 361 -19.29 6.89 -14.35
N ASN A 362 -20.32 7.65 -14.77
CA ASN A 362 -21.72 7.25 -14.75
C ASN A 362 -22.57 8.07 -15.74
N GLY A 363 -23.88 7.83 -15.78
CA GLY A 363 -24.80 8.55 -16.66
C GLY A 363 -24.91 10.04 -16.34
N ASP A 364 -24.84 10.42 -15.07
CA ASP A 364 -24.93 11.83 -14.65
C ASP A 364 -23.75 12.65 -15.17
N GLU A 365 -22.57 12.03 -15.22
CA GLU A 365 -21.38 12.69 -15.76
C GLU A 365 -21.47 12.90 -17.27
N ILE A 366 -22.05 11.95 -17.99
CA ILE A 366 -22.36 12.10 -19.44
C ILE A 366 -23.30 13.27 -19.67
N GLU A 367 -24.36 13.40 -18.87
CA GLU A 367 -25.31 14.50 -18.94
C GLU A 367 -24.65 15.83 -18.54
N ARG A 368 -23.90 15.85 -17.43
CA ARG A 368 -23.19 17.03 -16.93
C ARG A 368 -22.23 17.60 -17.95
N LEU A 369 -21.47 16.74 -18.61
CA LEU A 369 -20.53 17.13 -19.67
C LEU A 369 -21.23 17.48 -20.98
N ASN A 370 -22.48 17.08 -21.15
CA ASN A 370 -23.21 17.16 -22.41
C ASN A 370 -22.35 16.64 -23.59
N ILE A 371 -21.76 15.46 -23.39
CA ILE A 371 -20.77 14.85 -24.29
C ILE A 371 -21.46 13.97 -25.33
N ALA A 372 -20.93 13.99 -26.57
CA ALA A 372 -21.38 13.17 -27.69
C ALA A 372 -20.21 12.45 -28.37
N ILE A 373 -20.48 11.30 -28.97
CA ILE A 373 -19.49 10.57 -29.77
C ILE A 373 -19.13 11.43 -30.98
N GLY A 374 -17.84 11.65 -31.20
CA GLY A 374 -17.28 12.55 -32.20
C GLY A 374 -16.75 13.87 -31.60
N ASP A 375 -17.07 14.18 -30.33
CA ASP A 375 -16.61 15.39 -29.69
C ASP A 375 -15.09 15.43 -29.49
N THR A 376 -14.52 16.65 -29.57
CA THR A 376 -13.20 16.94 -29.02
C THR A 376 -13.34 17.12 -27.52
N VAL A 377 -12.61 16.29 -26.75
CA VAL A 377 -12.69 16.26 -25.29
C VAL A 377 -11.37 16.63 -24.64
N ILE A 378 -11.44 17.19 -23.45
CA ILE A 378 -10.29 17.49 -22.60
C ILE A 378 -10.16 16.32 -21.65
N ILE A 379 -9.05 15.61 -21.72
CA ILE A 379 -8.71 14.53 -20.79
C ILE A 379 -7.69 15.00 -19.78
N ARG A 380 -7.80 14.47 -18.59
CA ARG A 380 -6.88 14.72 -17.48
C ARG A 380 -6.42 13.41 -16.89
N ARG A 381 -5.11 13.32 -16.58
CA ARG A 381 -4.55 12.24 -15.78
C ARG A 381 -4.04 12.79 -14.46
N ALA A 382 -4.67 12.42 -13.35
CA ALA A 382 -4.26 12.77 -11.99
C ALA A 382 -3.38 11.66 -11.42
N GLY A 383 -2.06 11.81 -11.46
CA GLY A 383 -1.11 10.81 -10.92
C GLY A 383 -1.29 9.42 -11.55
N ASP A 384 -1.30 8.37 -10.73
CA ASP A 384 -1.57 6.98 -11.15
C ASP A 384 -3.05 6.66 -11.36
N VAL A 385 -3.92 7.67 -11.37
CA VAL A 385 -5.36 7.48 -11.47
C VAL A 385 -5.76 7.26 -12.93
N ILE A 386 -6.84 6.51 -13.13
CA ILE A 386 -7.47 6.28 -14.44
C ILE A 386 -7.74 7.63 -15.12
N PRO A 387 -7.31 7.82 -16.38
CA PRO A 387 -7.62 9.03 -17.13
C PRO A 387 -9.11 9.32 -17.17
N GLN A 388 -9.50 10.58 -17.02
CA GLN A 388 -10.89 11.01 -17.02
C GLN A 388 -11.11 12.17 -17.96
N ILE A 389 -12.30 12.24 -18.53
CA ILE A 389 -12.76 13.37 -19.34
C ILE A 389 -13.28 14.43 -18.39
N ILE A 390 -12.73 15.64 -18.46
CA ILE A 390 -13.10 16.76 -17.59
C ILE A 390 -13.91 17.83 -18.31
N GLY A 391 -13.91 17.82 -19.64
CA GLY A 391 -14.64 18.81 -20.42
C GLY A 391 -14.78 18.43 -21.89
N VAL A 392 -15.63 19.17 -22.58
CA VAL A 392 -15.89 19.06 -24.02
C VAL A 392 -15.65 20.42 -24.67
N VAL A 393 -15.00 20.42 -25.82
CA VAL A 393 -14.82 21.61 -26.64
C VAL A 393 -15.98 21.72 -27.62
N HIS A 394 -17.11 22.24 -27.14
CA HIS A 394 -18.38 22.27 -27.90
C HIS A 394 -18.29 22.99 -29.26
N ASP A 395 -17.44 24.00 -29.37
CA ASP A 395 -17.20 24.73 -30.64
C ASP A 395 -16.58 23.86 -31.74
N ARG A 396 -15.98 22.71 -31.35
CA ARG A 396 -15.40 21.73 -32.27
C ARG A 396 -16.29 20.49 -32.49
N ARG A 397 -17.54 20.51 -32.02
CA ARG A 397 -18.47 19.39 -32.20
C ARG A 397 -18.78 19.22 -33.69
N PRO A 398 -18.55 18.04 -34.26
CA PRO A 398 -18.89 17.79 -35.67
C PRO A 398 -20.41 17.67 -35.85
N ALA A 399 -20.91 18.01 -37.04
CA ALA A 399 -22.34 17.95 -37.34
C ALA A 399 -22.94 16.54 -37.26
N ASN A 400 -22.10 15.51 -37.37
CA ASN A 400 -22.47 14.09 -37.29
C ASN A 400 -22.22 13.49 -35.90
N ALA A 401 -22.03 14.29 -34.86
CA ALA A 401 -21.89 13.83 -33.49
C ALA A 401 -23.14 13.04 -33.04
N ARG A 402 -22.91 11.90 -32.37
CA ARG A 402 -23.97 10.99 -31.92
C ARG A 402 -24.13 11.08 -30.41
N GLN A 403 -25.36 11.11 -29.94
CA GLN A 403 -25.65 11.05 -28.51
C GLN A 403 -25.22 9.68 -27.93
N ILE A 404 -24.72 9.72 -26.70
CA ILE A 404 -24.41 8.52 -25.93
C ILE A 404 -25.72 8.07 -25.29
N VAL A 405 -26.18 6.88 -25.64
CA VAL A 405 -27.40 6.27 -25.09
C VAL A 405 -26.98 5.27 -24.02
N PHE A 406 -27.40 5.52 -22.78
CA PHE A 406 -27.12 4.56 -21.69
C PHE A 406 -27.99 3.31 -21.90
N PRO A 407 -27.41 2.09 -21.82
CA PRO A 407 -28.15 0.88 -22.11
C PRO A 407 -29.20 0.58 -21.02
N THR A 408 -30.35 0.05 -21.42
CA THR A 408 -31.42 -0.43 -20.52
C THR A 408 -31.19 -1.89 -20.12
N HIS A 409 -30.38 -2.62 -20.90
CA HIS A 409 -30.03 -4.02 -20.66
C HIS A 409 -28.52 -4.18 -20.61
N CYS A 410 -28.08 -5.13 -19.80
CA CYS A 410 -26.67 -5.43 -19.60
C CYS A 410 -26.04 -5.90 -20.92
N PRO A 411 -24.94 -5.28 -21.39
CA PRO A 411 -24.30 -5.67 -22.64
C PRO A 411 -23.67 -7.08 -22.60
N VAL A 412 -23.59 -7.72 -21.42
CA VAL A 412 -22.97 -9.03 -21.24
C VAL A 412 -24.01 -10.15 -21.07
N CYS A 413 -25.09 -9.93 -20.32
CA CYS A 413 -26.05 -10.99 -19.98
C CYS A 413 -27.50 -10.66 -20.31
N ASP A 414 -27.75 -9.49 -20.89
CA ASP A 414 -29.08 -8.98 -21.27
C ASP A 414 -30.08 -8.83 -20.10
N SER A 415 -29.63 -8.95 -18.85
CA SER A 415 -30.46 -8.64 -17.68
C SER A 415 -30.72 -7.13 -17.60
N LEU A 416 -31.84 -6.74 -16.99
CA LEU A 416 -32.17 -5.33 -16.80
C LEU A 416 -31.06 -4.56 -16.07
N ILE A 417 -30.86 -3.33 -16.48
CA ILE A 417 -30.03 -2.37 -15.74
C ILE A 417 -30.97 -1.49 -14.91
N VAL A 418 -30.76 -1.45 -13.61
CA VAL A 418 -31.56 -0.67 -12.67
C VAL A 418 -30.69 0.37 -11.98
N ARG A 419 -31.20 1.57 -11.86
CA ARG A 419 -30.62 2.62 -11.03
C ARG A 419 -31.54 2.87 -9.84
N ILE A 420 -31.04 2.69 -8.64
CA ILE A 420 -31.77 2.93 -7.41
C ILE A 420 -31.86 4.46 -7.19
N GLU A 421 -33.01 4.95 -6.76
CA GLU A 421 -33.23 6.37 -6.46
C GLU A 421 -32.21 6.82 -5.38
N GLY A 422 -31.51 7.92 -5.66
CA GLY A 422 -30.42 8.43 -4.80
C GLY A 422 -29.05 7.84 -5.06
N GLU A 423 -28.90 6.77 -5.87
CA GLU A 423 -27.60 6.26 -6.31
C GLU A 423 -27.20 6.84 -7.69
N ALA A 424 -25.93 7.23 -7.81
CA ALA A 424 -25.39 7.73 -9.09
C ALA A 424 -25.07 6.59 -10.09
N VAL A 425 -25.05 5.34 -9.63
CA VAL A 425 -24.57 4.20 -10.41
C VAL A 425 -25.71 3.27 -10.79
N ALA A 426 -25.91 3.08 -12.09
CA ALA A 426 -26.80 2.06 -12.63
C ALA A 426 -26.14 0.68 -12.58
N ARG A 427 -26.91 -0.39 -12.36
CA ARG A 427 -26.39 -1.74 -12.14
C ARG A 427 -27.15 -2.80 -12.91
N CYS A 428 -26.40 -3.79 -13.38
CA CYS A 428 -26.94 -5.04 -13.90
C CYS A 428 -27.50 -5.87 -12.74
N THR A 429 -28.73 -6.37 -12.90
CA THR A 429 -29.41 -7.23 -11.93
C THR A 429 -29.02 -8.71 -12.03
N GLY A 430 -28.15 -9.06 -12.98
CA GLY A 430 -27.77 -10.46 -13.24
C GLY A 430 -26.79 -11.09 -12.23
N GLU A 431 -26.26 -10.33 -11.28
CA GLU A 431 -25.33 -10.79 -10.21
C GLU A 431 -24.33 -11.86 -10.69
N LEU A 432 -24.25 -13.01 -10.01
CA LEU A 432 -23.36 -14.13 -10.40
C LEU A 432 -23.75 -14.82 -11.71
N PHE A 433 -24.97 -14.62 -12.17
CA PHE A 433 -25.44 -15.12 -13.47
C PHE A 433 -24.74 -14.36 -14.63
N CYS A 434 -24.51 -13.08 -14.47
CA CYS A 434 -23.80 -12.27 -15.46
C CYS A 434 -22.33 -12.69 -15.56
N ALA A 435 -21.89 -13.08 -16.75
CA ALA A 435 -20.50 -13.51 -16.96
C ALA A 435 -19.47 -12.44 -16.58
N ALA A 436 -19.76 -11.14 -16.76
CA ALA A 436 -18.87 -10.06 -16.37
C ALA A 436 -18.80 -9.88 -14.85
N GLN A 437 -19.91 -9.99 -14.14
CA GLN A 437 -19.92 -9.96 -12.68
C GLN A 437 -19.22 -11.19 -12.12
N ARG A 438 -19.47 -12.37 -12.68
CA ARG A 438 -18.82 -13.62 -12.33
C ARG A 438 -17.29 -13.51 -12.51
N LYS A 439 -16.83 -12.97 -13.64
CA LYS A 439 -15.41 -12.75 -13.89
C LYS A 439 -14.79 -11.89 -12.80
N GLU A 440 -15.39 -10.75 -12.48
CA GLU A 440 -14.86 -9.84 -11.47
C GLU A 440 -15.00 -10.40 -10.04
N ALA A 441 -16.08 -11.11 -9.74
CA ALA A 441 -16.24 -11.80 -8.47
C ALA A 441 -15.14 -12.88 -8.29
N LEU A 442 -14.83 -13.64 -9.32
CA LEU A 442 -13.75 -14.64 -9.31
C LEU A 442 -12.36 -13.98 -9.23
N LYS A 443 -12.12 -12.89 -9.97
CA LYS A 443 -10.88 -12.11 -9.85
C LYS A 443 -10.70 -11.53 -8.42
N HIS A 444 -11.78 -11.06 -7.82
CA HIS A 444 -11.76 -10.64 -6.42
C HIS A 444 -11.45 -11.81 -5.48
N PHE A 445 -12.14 -12.94 -5.67
CA PHE A 445 -11.96 -14.14 -4.85
C PHE A 445 -10.50 -14.63 -4.85
N VAL A 446 -9.86 -14.68 -6.02
CA VAL A 446 -8.46 -15.13 -6.15
C VAL A 446 -7.42 -14.09 -5.76
N SER A 447 -7.84 -12.83 -5.58
CA SER A 447 -6.93 -11.72 -5.33
C SER A 447 -6.10 -11.90 -4.06
N ARG A 448 -4.93 -11.24 -4.01
CA ARG A 448 -3.96 -11.29 -2.91
C ARG A 448 -4.58 -10.97 -1.54
N LYS A 449 -5.53 -10.06 -1.48
CA LYS A 449 -6.22 -9.65 -0.24
C LYS A 449 -7.33 -10.61 0.17
N ALA A 450 -7.86 -11.39 -0.76
CA ALA A 450 -8.88 -12.40 -0.55
C ALA A 450 -8.22 -13.78 -0.33
N MET A 451 -8.40 -14.74 -1.24
CA MET A 451 -7.86 -16.10 -1.09
C MET A 451 -6.39 -16.25 -1.48
N ASP A 452 -5.78 -15.24 -2.11
CA ASP A 452 -4.35 -15.19 -2.49
C ASP A 452 -3.91 -16.39 -3.35
N ILE A 453 -4.58 -16.57 -4.48
CA ILE A 453 -4.33 -17.70 -5.38
C ILE A 453 -3.40 -17.28 -6.51
N ASP A 454 -2.12 -17.50 -6.35
CA ASP A 454 -1.12 -17.20 -7.37
C ASP A 454 -1.28 -18.11 -8.60
N GLY A 455 -0.92 -17.58 -9.78
CA GLY A 455 -1.04 -18.29 -11.04
C GLY A 455 -2.46 -18.34 -11.63
N VAL A 456 -3.49 -17.95 -10.87
CA VAL A 456 -4.87 -17.81 -11.35
C VAL A 456 -5.19 -16.33 -11.58
N GLY A 457 -4.55 -15.74 -12.58
CA GLY A 457 -4.72 -14.32 -12.91
C GLY A 457 -5.96 -14.01 -13.75
N ALA A 458 -6.20 -12.71 -14.00
CA ALA A 458 -7.37 -12.20 -14.69
C ALA A 458 -7.63 -12.88 -16.05
N LYS A 459 -6.58 -13.09 -16.86
CA LYS A 459 -6.71 -13.74 -18.18
C LYS A 459 -7.14 -15.20 -18.10
N LEU A 460 -6.70 -15.92 -17.09
CA LEU A 460 -7.11 -17.31 -16.87
C LEU A 460 -8.57 -17.35 -16.40
N ILE A 461 -8.97 -16.50 -15.48
CA ILE A 461 -10.37 -16.37 -15.05
C ILE A 461 -11.29 -16.07 -16.23
N GLU A 462 -10.90 -15.14 -17.10
CA GLU A 462 -11.67 -14.83 -18.31
C GLU A 462 -11.87 -16.05 -19.21
N GLN A 463 -10.81 -16.80 -19.48
CA GLN A 463 -10.92 -18.03 -20.27
C GLN A 463 -11.80 -19.09 -19.60
N LEU A 464 -11.65 -19.29 -18.29
CA LEU A 464 -12.43 -20.27 -17.52
C LEU A 464 -13.93 -19.95 -17.56
N VAL A 465 -14.29 -18.68 -17.42
CA VAL A 465 -15.69 -18.23 -17.46
C VAL A 465 -16.24 -18.26 -18.90
N ASP A 466 -15.48 -17.77 -19.88
CA ASP A 466 -15.95 -17.72 -21.29
C ASP A 466 -16.12 -19.11 -21.91
N ARG A 467 -15.38 -20.11 -21.41
CA ARG A 467 -15.51 -21.50 -21.80
C ARG A 467 -16.47 -22.30 -20.91
N GLU A 468 -17.19 -21.62 -20.02
CA GLU A 468 -18.16 -22.23 -19.10
C GLU A 468 -17.59 -23.33 -18.19
N LEU A 469 -16.27 -23.25 -17.90
CA LEU A 469 -15.58 -24.23 -17.05
C LEU A 469 -15.72 -23.91 -15.56
N VAL A 470 -15.98 -22.65 -15.23
CA VAL A 470 -16.13 -22.15 -13.87
C VAL A 470 -17.31 -21.20 -13.79
N HIS A 471 -18.28 -21.54 -12.95
CA HIS A 471 -19.48 -20.77 -12.69
C HIS A 471 -19.49 -20.12 -11.29
N THR A 472 -18.85 -20.76 -10.33
CA THR A 472 -18.74 -20.29 -8.94
C THR A 472 -17.30 -20.36 -8.46
N PRO A 473 -16.93 -19.67 -7.39
CA PRO A 473 -15.61 -19.81 -6.79
C PRO A 473 -15.24 -21.25 -6.39
N ALA A 474 -16.22 -22.07 -6.02
CA ALA A 474 -16.00 -23.47 -5.66
C ALA A 474 -15.49 -24.32 -6.85
N ASP A 475 -15.90 -23.97 -8.08
CA ASP A 475 -15.48 -24.70 -9.28
C ASP A 475 -13.99 -24.53 -9.57
N LEU A 476 -13.34 -23.46 -9.06
CA LEU A 476 -11.89 -23.32 -9.17
C LEU A 476 -11.14 -24.49 -8.52
N PHE A 477 -11.64 -24.98 -7.40
CA PHE A 477 -11.05 -26.11 -6.67
C PHE A 477 -11.36 -27.50 -7.27
N LYS A 478 -12.20 -27.54 -8.30
CA LYS A 478 -12.53 -28.76 -9.06
C LYS A 478 -11.70 -28.89 -10.35
N LEU A 479 -10.88 -27.87 -10.68
CA LEU A 479 -10.05 -27.86 -11.87
C LEU A 479 -8.97 -28.94 -11.81
N ASP A 480 -8.66 -29.55 -12.94
CA ASP A 480 -7.61 -30.53 -13.10
C ASP A 480 -6.52 -30.06 -14.09
N LEU A 481 -5.40 -30.81 -14.11
CA LEU A 481 -4.25 -30.48 -14.95
C LEU A 481 -4.63 -30.55 -16.45
N THR A 482 -5.46 -31.52 -16.85
CA THR A 482 -5.87 -31.73 -18.22
C THR A 482 -6.70 -30.55 -18.74
N THR A 483 -7.61 -30.05 -17.93
CA THR A 483 -8.43 -28.89 -18.24
C THR A 483 -7.57 -27.62 -18.38
N LEU A 484 -6.69 -27.37 -17.43
CA LEU A 484 -5.85 -26.16 -17.43
C LEU A 484 -4.86 -26.16 -18.62
N THR A 485 -4.22 -27.27 -18.94
CA THR A 485 -3.25 -27.34 -20.06
C THR A 485 -3.86 -27.15 -21.45
N ARG A 486 -5.19 -27.23 -21.59
CA ARG A 486 -5.91 -26.93 -22.83
C ARG A 486 -6.21 -25.45 -23.04
N LEU A 487 -5.92 -24.61 -21.99
CA LEU A 487 -6.15 -23.18 -22.05
C LEU A 487 -4.96 -22.45 -22.70
N GLU A 488 -5.24 -21.32 -23.31
CA GLU A 488 -4.22 -20.51 -23.97
C GLU A 488 -3.16 -20.03 -22.97
N ARG A 489 -1.90 -20.18 -23.34
CA ARG A 489 -0.73 -19.78 -22.53
C ARG A 489 -0.60 -20.51 -21.20
N MET A 490 -1.26 -21.66 -21.05
CA MET A 490 -1.15 -22.55 -19.89
C MET A 490 -0.33 -23.79 -20.23
N GLY A 491 0.99 -23.67 -20.07
CA GLY A 491 1.88 -24.85 -20.15
C GLY A 491 1.73 -25.75 -18.91
N PRO A 492 2.21 -27.02 -18.99
CA PRO A 492 2.08 -27.99 -17.89
C PRO A 492 2.57 -27.47 -16.55
N LYS A 493 3.73 -26.82 -16.52
CA LYS A 493 4.31 -26.25 -15.29
C LYS A 493 3.48 -25.11 -14.70
N SER A 494 2.90 -24.24 -15.56
CA SER A 494 2.01 -23.16 -15.11
C SER A 494 0.71 -23.72 -14.54
N ALA A 495 0.18 -24.77 -15.15
CA ALA A 495 -1.03 -25.46 -14.67
C ALA A 495 -0.78 -26.17 -13.33
N GLU A 496 0.36 -26.85 -13.16
CA GLU A 496 0.76 -27.47 -11.90
C GLU A 496 0.91 -26.42 -10.77
N ASN A 497 1.55 -25.28 -11.08
CA ASN A 497 1.70 -24.18 -10.11
C ASN A 497 0.33 -23.60 -9.69
N ALA A 498 -0.58 -23.39 -10.64
CA ALA A 498 -1.92 -22.91 -10.37
C ALA A 498 -2.70 -23.88 -9.47
N LEU A 499 -2.64 -25.19 -9.76
CA LEU A 499 -3.27 -26.22 -8.91
C LEU A 499 -2.66 -26.28 -7.52
N ALA A 500 -1.34 -26.17 -7.39
CA ALA A 500 -0.67 -26.10 -6.09
C ALA A 500 -1.08 -24.87 -5.28
N SER A 501 -1.25 -23.71 -5.94
CA SER A 501 -1.74 -22.48 -5.30
C SER A 501 -3.20 -22.61 -4.86
N LEU A 502 -4.05 -23.24 -5.65
CA LEU A 502 -5.44 -23.54 -5.29
C LEU A 502 -5.48 -24.46 -4.06
N GLU A 503 -4.67 -25.50 -4.02
CA GLU A 503 -4.62 -26.42 -2.86
C GLU A 503 -4.14 -25.68 -1.60
N LYS A 504 -3.09 -24.85 -1.70
CA LYS A 504 -2.60 -24.02 -0.61
C LYS A 504 -3.66 -23.05 -0.11
N ALA A 505 -4.45 -22.45 -1.00
CA ALA A 505 -5.47 -21.46 -0.66
C ALA A 505 -6.66 -22.05 0.10
N LYS A 506 -6.85 -23.36 0.13
CA LYS A 506 -7.88 -24.01 0.97
C LYS A 506 -7.65 -23.73 2.45
N HIS A 507 -6.40 -23.52 2.88
CA HIS A 507 -6.08 -23.09 4.22
C HIS A 507 -5.98 -21.55 4.26
N THR A 508 -6.98 -20.91 4.88
CA THR A 508 -7.11 -19.44 4.94
C THR A 508 -7.48 -18.98 6.36
N THR A 509 -7.98 -17.76 6.51
CA THR A 509 -8.57 -17.26 7.77
C THR A 509 -10.04 -16.93 7.53
N LEU A 510 -10.87 -17.01 8.58
CA LEU A 510 -12.29 -16.65 8.48
C LEU A 510 -12.49 -15.22 7.93
N ALA A 511 -11.66 -14.27 8.36
CA ALA A 511 -11.71 -12.89 7.87
C ALA A 511 -11.45 -12.78 6.36
N ARG A 512 -10.42 -13.46 5.86
CA ARG A 512 -10.10 -13.48 4.42
C ARG A 512 -11.20 -14.18 3.61
N PHE A 513 -11.74 -15.27 4.15
CA PHE A 513 -12.86 -15.97 3.52
C PHE A 513 -14.09 -15.08 3.39
N ILE A 514 -14.52 -14.39 4.48
CA ILE A 514 -15.64 -13.45 4.45
C ILE A 514 -15.38 -12.35 3.42
N PHE A 515 -14.18 -11.78 3.39
CA PHE A 515 -13.82 -10.76 2.41
C PHE A 515 -13.86 -11.32 0.97
N ALA A 516 -13.38 -12.55 0.77
CA ALA A 516 -13.35 -13.21 -0.54
C ALA A 516 -14.75 -13.47 -1.11
N LEU A 517 -15.78 -13.64 -0.28
CA LEU A 517 -17.16 -13.80 -0.73
C LEU A 517 -17.68 -12.54 -1.48
N GLY A 518 -17.03 -11.40 -1.30
CA GLY A 518 -17.35 -10.19 -2.04
C GLY A 518 -18.67 -9.54 -1.64
N ILE A 519 -19.16 -9.79 -0.43
CA ILE A 519 -20.38 -9.16 0.10
C ILE A 519 -20.23 -7.64 -0.01
N ARG A 520 -21.19 -6.99 -0.62
CA ARG A 520 -21.13 -5.57 -0.91
C ARG A 520 -20.93 -4.74 0.36
N ASP A 521 -20.03 -3.76 0.29
CA ASP A 521 -19.58 -2.87 1.38
C ASP A 521 -18.91 -3.57 2.57
N VAL A 522 -18.64 -4.86 2.47
CA VAL A 522 -17.79 -5.59 3.40
C VAL A 522 -16.35 -5.53 2.90
N GLY A 523 -15.58 -4.57 3.42
CA GLY A 523 -14.14 -4.46 3.18
C GLY A 523 -13.31 -5.39 4.07
N GLU A 524 -11.97 -5.39 3.90
CA GLU A 524 -11.04 -6.18 4.72
C GLU A 524 -11.21 -5.93 6.23
N ALA A 525 -11.32 -4.65 6.64
CA ALA A 525 -11.49 -4.28 8.04
C ALA A 525 -12.83 -4.78 8.60
N THR A 526 -13.92 -4.61 7.82
CA THR A 526 -15.26 -5.08 8.22
C THR A 526 -15.30 -6.60 8.29
N ALA A 527 -14.69 -7.31 7.33
CA ALA A 527 -14.59 -8.77 7.35
C ALA A 527 -13.81 -9.28 8.56
N LEU A 528 -12.73 -8.59 8.94
CA LEU A 528 -11.97 -8.90 10.15
C LEU A 528 -12.81 -8.67 11.42
N ASN A 529 -13.54 -7.55 11.49
CA ASN A 529 -14.43 -7.27 12.62
C ASN A 529 -15.54 -8.30 12.75
N LEU A 530 -16.15 -8.72 11.64
CA LEU A 530 -17.15 -9.80 11.59
C LEU A 530 -16.56 -11.14 12.08
N ALA A 531 -15.38 -11.52 11.59
CA ALA A 531 -14.70 -12.74 11.98
C ALA A 531 -14.36 -12.76 13.49
N ASN A 532 -13.88 -11.63 14.01
CA ASN A 532 -13.53 -11.49 15.43
C ASN A 532 -14.77 -11.48 16.33
N HIS A 533 -15.88 -10.91 15.87
CA HIS A 533 -17.13 -10.82 16.64
C HIS A 533 -17.84 -12.18 16.71
N PHE A 534 -18.08 -12.79 15.54
CA PHE A 534 -18.87 -14.03 15.45
C PHE A 534 -18.02 -15.29 15.66
N LYS A 535 -16.70 -15.22 15.44
CA LYS A 535 -15.70 -16.30 15.60
C LYS A 535 -15.92 -17.53 14.72
N THR A 536 -17.15 -17.85 14.36
CA THR A 536 -17.51 -18.95 13.48
C THR A 536 -18.37 -18.46 12.31
N LEU A 537 -18.27 -19.15 11.18
CA LEU A 537 -19.10 -18.85 10.01
C LEU A 537 -20.58 -19.09 10.31
N GLU A 538 -20.90 -20.16 11.04
CA GLU A 538 -22.27 -20.51 11.41
C GLU A 538 -22.95 -19.41 12.25
N ALA A 539 -22.24 -18.83 13.21
CA ALA A 539 -22.74 -17.71 14.01
C ALA A 539 -23.04 -16.48 13.13
N LEU A 540 -22.17 -16.17 12.16
CA LEU A 540 -22.37 -15.07 11.22
C LEU A 540 -23.58 -15.34 10.29
N GLN A 541 -23.73 -16.57 9.79
CA GLN A 541 -24.84 -16.95 8.92
C GLN A 541 -26.19 -16.82 9.59
N ASN A 542 -26.26 -17.11 10.88
CA ASN A 542 -27.49 -17.10 11.67
C ASN A 542 -27.74 -15.75 12.37
N ALA A 543 -26.83 -14.79 12.25
CA ALA A 543 -26.97 -13.48 12.88
C ALA A 543 -28.20 -12.71 12.37
N ASP A 544 -28.87 -12.03 13.27
CA ASP A 544 -29.91 -11.06 12.96
C ASP A 544 -29.35 -9.65 12.73
N LEU A 545 -30.22 -8.71 12.32
CA LEU A 545 -29.79 -7.34 12.02
C LEU A 545 -29.23 -6.60 13.24
N GLU A 546 -29.77 -6.85 14.44
CA GLU A 546 -29.30 -6.20 15.66
C GLU A 546 -27.91 -6.69 16.04
N GLN A 547 -27.66 -7.99 15.95
CA GLN A 547 -26.36 -8.59 16.18
C GLN A 547 -25.30 -8.10 15.19
N LEU A 548 -25.66 -7.99 13.91
CA LEU A 548 -24.77 -7.46 12.89
C LEU A 548 -24.40 -5.99 13.13
N GLN A 549 -25.34 -5.16 13.59
CA GLN A 549 -25.07 -3.75 13.90
C GLN A 549 -24.21 -3.55 15.17
N GLN A 550 -24.02 -4.58 16.00
CA GLN A 550 -23.09 -4.52 17.14
C GLN A 550 -21.63 -4.62 16.71
N VAL A 551 -21.38 -5.06 15.49
CA VAL A 551 -20.01 -5.19 14.95
C VAL A 551 -19.46 -3.80 14.62
N PRO A 552 -18.23 -3.45 15.01
CA PRO A 552 -17.61 -2.19 14.62
C PRO A 552 -17.61 -2.00 13.10
N ASP A 553 -17.88 -0.78 12.64
CA ASP A 553 -17.94 -0.38 11.22
C ASP A 553 -19.09 -1.03 10.41
N VAL A 554 -20.07 -1.66 11.08
CA VAL A 554 -21.27 -2.20 10.45
C VAL A 554 -22.48 -1.32 10.81
N GLY A 555 -22.83 -0.42 9.89
CA GLY A 555 -24.07 0.35 9.98
C GLY A 555 -25.27 -0.41 9.41
N GLU A 556 -26.44 0.19 9.48
CA GLU A 556 -27.73 -0.40 9.04
C GLU A 556 -27.67 -0.92 7.59
N VAL A 557 -27.10 -0.15 6.67
CA VAL A 557 -26.97 -0.53 5.25
C VAL A 557 -26.11 -1.77 5.07
N VAL A 558 -24.97 -1.82 5.72
CA VAL A 558 -24.02 -2.95 5.63
C VAL A 558 -24.62 -4.19 6.31
N ALA A 559 -25.25 -4.02 7.47
CA ALA A 559 -25.94 -5.10 8.17
C ALA A 559 -27.04 -5.74 7.30
N ASN A 560 -27.87 -4.92 6.64
CA ASN A 560 -28.88 -5.42 5.72
C ASN A 560 -28.28 -6.21 4.55
N ARG A 561 -27.17 -5.78 3.97
CA ARG A 561 -26.50 -6.51 2.88
C ARG A 561 -25.94 -7.85 3.32
N ILE A 562 -25.31 -7.90 4.48
CA ILE A 562 -24.82 -9.16 5.08
C ILE A 562 -26.00 -10.09 5.37
N PHE A 563 -27.07 -9.56 5.97
CA PHE A 563 -28.26 -10.31 6.29
C PHE A 563 -28.92 -10.93 5.05
N VAL A 564 -29.13 -10.14 4.00
CA VAL A 564 -29.70 -10.58 2.71
C VAL A 564 -28.81 -11.62 2.06
N PHE A 565 -27.48 -11.40 2.02
CA PHE A 565 -26.52 -12.34 1.44
C PHE A 565 -26.69 -13.76 2.01
N TRP A 566 -26.86 -13.89 3.32
CA TRP A 566 -27.00 -15.18 4.00
C TRP A 566 -28.44 -15.78 3.94
N ARG A 567 -29.40 -15.05 3.40
CA ARG A 567 -30.75 -15.55 3.16
C ARG A 567 -30.98 -15.97 1.70
N GLU A 568 -30.06 -15.65 0.83
CA GLU A 568 -30.07 -16.10 -0.56
C GLU A 568 -29.55 -17.53 -0.68
N GLU A 569 -30.41 -18.45 -1.12
CA GLU A 569 -30.10 -19.89 -1.18
C GLU A 569 -28.86 -20.20 -2.04
N HIS A 570 -28.67 -19.51 -3.18
CA HIS A 570 -27.54 -19.74 -4.06
C HIS A 570 -26.21 -19.31 -3.40
N ASN A 571 -26.18 -18.22 -2.62
CA ASN A 571 -25.00 -17.81 -1.90
C ASN A 571 -24.58 -18.84 -0.85
N VAL A 572 -25.56 -19.32 -0.07
CA VAL A 572 -25.34 -20.37 0.92
C VAL A 572 -24.84 -21.66 0.24
N ALA A 573 -25.42 -22.03 -0.90
CA ALA A 573 -25.00 -23.19 -1.67
C ALA A 573 -23.53 -23.07 -2.15
N VAL A 574 -23.10 -21.90 -2.65
CA VAL A 574 -21.71 -21.65 -3.05
C VAL A 574 -20.76 -21.74 -1.85
N VAL A 575 -21.13 -21.16 -0.71
CA VAL A 575 -20.32 -21.24 0.52
C VAL A 575 -20.18 -22.70 1.00
N ASN A 576 -21.27 -23.44 1.00
CA ASN A 576 -21.25 -24.86 1.38
C ASN A 576 -20.40 -25.71 0.43
N ASP A 577 -20.46 -25.42 -0.89
CA ASP A 577 -19.60 -26.09 -1.87
C ASP A 577 -18.12 -25.75 -1.67
N LEU A 578 -17.77 -24.49 -1.38
CA LEU A 578 -16.39 -24.11 -1.01
C LEU A 578 -15.87 -24.91 0.17
N ILE A 579 -16.67 -25.05 1.22
CA ILE A 579 -16.31 -25.85 2.41
C ILE A 579 -16.18 -27.35 2.01
N ALA A 580 -17.10 -27.86 1.19
CA ALA A 580 -17.04 -29.24 0.69
C ALA A 580 -15.80 -29.52 -0.18
N GLN A 581 -15.29 -28.51 -0.90
CA GLN A 581 -14.02 -28.58 -1.63
C GLN A 581 -12.78 -28.52 -0.73
N GLY A 582 -12.95 -28.37 0.60
CA GLY A 582 -11.89 -28.41 1.58
C GLY A 582 -11.36 -27.05 2.00
N VAL A 583 -12.03 -25.96 1.66
CA VAL A 583 -11.69 -24.62 2.21
C VAL A 583 -11.97 -24.61 3.71
N HIS A 584 -10.95 -24.28 4.49
CA HIS A 584 -11.03 -24.28 5.96
C HIS A 584 -10.09 -23.21 6.55
N TRP A 585 -10.31 -22.90 7.82
CA TRP A 585 -9.49 -22.00 8.62
C TRP A 585 -9.34 -22.58 10.03
N GLU A 586 -8.27 -22.18 10.70
CA GLU A 586 -8.12 -22.48 12.10
C GLU A 586 -9.26 -21.78 12.87
N THR A 587 -9.99 -22.57 13.65
CA THR A 587 -10.92 -21.98 14.62
C THR A 587 -10.13 -21.05 15.51
N VAL A 588 -10.54 -19.77 15.55
CA VAL A 588 -10.07 -18.86 16.58
C VAL A 588 -10.43 -19.55 17.89
N GLU A 589 -9.47 -20.25 18.49
CA GLU A 589 -9.67 -20.86 19.80
C GLU A 589 -10.23 -19.77 20.69
N VAL A 590 -11.46 -19.95 21.14
CA VAL A 590 -11.92 -19.28 22.31
C VAL A 590 -11.01 -19.84 23.40
N GLN A 591 -9.91 -19.17 23.71
CA GLN A 591 -9.37 -19.32 25.05
C GLN A 591 -10.58 -19.02 25.92
N ASP A 592 -11.09 -20.05 26.58
CA ASP A 592 -12.06 -19.87 27.65
C ASP A 592 -11.48 -18.76 28.51
N VAL A 593 -12.05 -17.57 28.37
CA VAL A 593 -11.60 -16.42 29.14
C VAL A 593 -11.93 -16.82 30.57
N LYS A 594 -10.92 -17.37 31.25
CA LYS A 594 -11.03 -17.62 32.70
C LYS A 594 -11.71 -16.40 33.29
N GLU A 595 -12.65 -16.62 34.21
CA GLU A 595 -13.28 -15.49 34.91
C GLU A 595 -12.22 -14.50 35.30
N ASN A 596 -12.21 -13.35 34.65
CA ASN A 596 -11.27 -12.27 34.91
C ASN A 596 -12.07 -11.00 35.21
N PRO A 597 -11.46 -10.05 35.95
CA PRO A 597 -12.16 -8.85 36.41
C PRO A 597 -12.65 -7.93 35.28
N PHE A 598 -12.17 -8.11 34.06
CA PHE A 598 -12.45 -7.22 32.90
C PHE A 598 -13.54 -7.78 31.98
N LYS A 599 -13.95 -9.03 32.17
CA LYS A 599 -14.98 -9.64 31.30
C LYS A 599 -16.29 -8.87 31.41
N ASP A 600 -16.84 -8.47 30.23
CA ASP A 600 -18.08 -7.70 30.07
C ASP A 600 -18.04 -6.29 30.70
N LYS A 601 -16.84 -5.80 31.08
CA LYS A 601 -16.64 -4.47 31.66
C LYS A 601 -16.30 -3.41 30.62
N THR A 602 -16.79 -2.20 30.85
CA THR A 602 -16.42 -1.03 30.04
C THR A 602 -15.20 -0.36 30.67
N VAL A 603 -14.10 -0.32 29.93
CA VAL A 603 -12.81 0.20 30.39
C VAL A 603 -12.36 1.38 29.54
N VAL A 604 -11.80 2.40 30.18
CA VAL A 604 -11.22 3.58 29.51
C VAL A 604 -9.73 3.65 29.82
N LEU A 605 -8.91 3.82 28.80
CA LEU A 605 -7.47 4.06 28.95
C LEU A 605 -7.19 5.56 28.92
N THR A 606 -6.38 6.06 29.84
CA THR A 606 -5.96 7.47 29.90
C THR A 606 -4.50 7.59 30.32
N GLY A 607 -3.83 8.66 29.90
CA GLY A 607 -2.40 8.86 30.15
C GLY A 607 -1.51 7.99 29.26
N THR A 608 -0.20 8.04 29.52
CA THR A 608 0.83 7.25 28.84
C THR A 608 1.16 6.03 29.71
N LEU A 609 0.96 4.84 29.15
CA LEU A 609 1.37 3.61 29.80
C LEU A 609 2.87 3.41 29.58
N SER A 610 3.58 3.03 30.64
CA SER A 610 5.05 2.92 30.66
C SER A 610 5.58 1.53 30.28
N GLN A 611 4.80 0.49 30.56
CA GLN A 611 5.21 -0.91 30.36
C GLN A 611 4.64 -1.56 29.09
N MET A 612 3.60 -0.96 28.50
CA MET A 612 3.04 -1.41 27.23
C MET A 612 2.46 -0.28 26.40
N GLY A 613 2.41 -0.45 25.10
CA GLY A 613 1.75 0.50 24.19
C GLY A 613 0.25 0.57 24.45
N ARG A 614 -0.35 1.77 24.29
CA ARG A 614 -1.81 1.95 24.46
C ARG A 614 -2.65 1.01 23.58
N ASN A 615 -2.16 0.71 22.38
CA ASN A 615 -2.84 -0.21 21.46
C ASN A 615 -2.72 -1.65 21.94
N ASP A 616 -1.61 -2.01 22.55
CA ASP A 616 -1.39 -3.35 23.13
C ASP A 616 -2.27 -3.55 24.35
N ALA A 617 -2.37 -2.54 25.22
CA ALA A 617 -3.28 -2.54 26.37
C ALA A 617 -4.76 -2.64 25.93
N LYS A 618 -5.12 -1.94 24.84
CA LYS A 618 -6.46 -2.03 24.25
C LYS A 618 -6.74 -3.44 23.72
N ALA A 619 -5.80 -4.00 22.96
CA ALA A 619 -5.93 -5.36 22.42
C ALA A 619 -6.04 -6.41 23.52
N LEU A 620 -5.21 -6.29 24.55
CA LEU A 620 -5.23 -7.17 25.72
C LEU A 620 -6.57 -7.12 26.47
N LEU A 621 -7.09 -5.93 26.73
CA LEU A 621 -8.41 -5.75 27.35
C LEU A 621 -9.54 -6.36 26.50
N GLN A 622 -9.47 -6.21 25.20
CA GLN A 622 -10.44 -6.81 24.27
C GLN A 622 -10.33 -8.34 24.27
N GLN A 623 -9.13 -8.90 24.34
CA GLN A 623 -8.91 -10.35 24.51
C GLN A 623 -9.47 -10.87 25.86
N LEU A 624 -9.43 -10.04 26.90
CA LEU A 624 -10.02 -10.33 28.21
C LEU A 624 -11.55 -10.13 28.26
N GLY A 625 -12.17 -9.79 27.13
CA GLY A 625 -13.61 -9.60 27.03
C GLY A 625 -14.12 -8.24 27.49
N ALA A 626 -13.23 -7.24 27.64
CA ALA A 626 -13.62 -5.88 28.00
C ALA A 626 -14.03 -5.05 26.78
N LYS A 627 -14.97 -4.12 26.98
CA LYS A 627 -15.32 -3.07 26.03
C LYS A 627 -14.47 -1.83 26.29
N VAL A 628 -13.55 -1.50 25.36
CA VAL A 628 -12.69 -0.34 25.53
C VAL A 628 -13.34 0.90 24.92
N SER A 629 -13.64 1.91 25.75
CA SER A 629 -14.26 3.18 25.34
C SER A 629 -13.24 4.32 25.29
N GLY A 630 -13.50 5.28 24.40
CA GLY A 630 -12.68 6.49 24.24
C GLY A 630 -12.99 7.58 25.26
N SER A 631 -14.13 7.54 25.96
CA SER A 631 -14.58 8.55 26.92
C SER A 631 -15.15 7.92 28.20
N VAL A 632 -14.96 8.63 29.33
CA VAL A 632 -15.53 8.22 30.62
C VAL A 632 -16.98 8.66 30.72
N SER A 633 -17.85 7.75 31.11
CA SER A 633 -19.28 7.96 31.32
C SER A 633 -19.76 7.19 32.55
N ALA A 634 -21.01 7.37 32.95
CA ALA A 634 -21.65 6.61 34.05
C ALA A 634 -21.71 5.09 33.80
N LYS A 635 -21.47 4.65 32.55
CA LYS A 635 -21.40 3.23 32.16
C LYS A 635 -19.97 2.68 32.15
N THR A 636 -18.96 3.47 32.55
CA THR A 636 -17.56 3.03 32.64
C THR A 636 -17.35 2.31 33.94
N ASP A 637 -16.85 1.06 33.90
CA ASP A 637 -16.55 0.28 35.08
C ASP A 637 -15.17 0.59 35.65
N TYR A 638 -14.17 0.72 34.76
CA TYR A 638 -12.76 0.98 35.14
C TYR A 638 -12.12 2.04 34.26
N VAL A 639 -11.24 2.82 34.87
CA VAL A 639 -10.32 3.69 34.14
C VAL A 639 -8.90 3.25 34.47
N ILE A 640 -8.13 2.86 33.46
CA ILE A 640 -6.70 2.54 33.61
C ILE A 640 -5.92 3.80 33.31
N ALA A 641 -5.19 4.29 34.31
CA ALA A 641 -4.47 5.55 34.27
C ALA A 641 -2.96 5.29 34.24
N GLY A 642 -2.31 5.73 33.15
CA GLY A 642 -0.86 5.86 33.06
C GLY A 642 -0.38 7.24 33.49
N GLU A 643 0.90 7.54 33.21
CA GLU A 643 1.48 8.84 33.53
C GLU A 643 0.79 9.98 32.78
N ALA A 644 0.72 11.17 33.38
CA ALA A 644 0.08 12.37 32.84
C ALA A 644 -1.40 12.16 32.41
N ALA A 645 -2.16 11.37 33.18
CA ALA A 645 -3.58 11.18 32.96
C ALA A 645 -4.34 12.51 33.16
N GLY A 646 -4.91 13.05 32.08
CA GLY A 646 -5.57 14.36 32.03
C GLY A 646 -7.05 14.34 32.47
N SER A 647 -7.89 15.15 31.82
CA SER A 647 -9.31 15.41 32.13
C SER A 647 -10.19 14.16 32.31
N LYS A 648 -9.81 13.01 31.76
CA LYS A 648 -10.53 11.73 31.94
C LYS A 648 -10.41 11.18 33.34
N LEU A 649 -9.28 11.44 34.03
CA LEU A 649 -9.09 11.03 35.42
C LEU A 649 -9.99 11.87 36.35
N SER A 650 -10.06 13.18 36.13
CA SER A 650 -10.94 14.08 36.87
C SER A 650 -12.41 13.64 36.70
N LYS A 651 -12.80 13.30 35.47
CA LYS A 651 -14.17 12.87 35.18
C LYS A 651 -14.50 11.50 35.78
N ALA A 652 -13.51 10.60 35.87
CA ALA A 652 -13.68 9.32 36.58
C ALA A 652 -13.93 9.54 38.10
N ALA A 653 -13.20 10.46 38.71
CA ALA A 653 -13.38 10.82 40.11
C ALA A 653 -14.78 11.45 40.37
N GLU A 654 -15.23 12.35 39.48
CA GLU A 654 -16.57 12.95 39.55
C GLU A 654 -17.70 11.92 39.46
N LEU A 655 -17.52 10.87 38.64
CA LEU A 655 -18.52 9.84 38.42
C LEU A 655 -18.37 8.63 39.34
N GLY A 656 -17.38 8.64 40.25
CA GLY A 656 -17.10 7.53 41.15
C GLY A 656 -16.65 6.24 40.49
N VAL A 657 -16.05 6.36 39.30
CA VAL A 657 -15.53 5.20 38.52
C VAL A 657 -14.19 4.77 39.13
N GLN A 658 -14.02 3.47 39.30
CA GLN A 658 -12.79 2.90 39.86
C GLN A 658 -11.63 3.12 38.90
N VAL A 659 -10.54 3.71 39.44
CA VAL A 659 -9.31 3.95 38.68
C VAL A 659 -8.28 2.91 39.09
N LEU A 660 -7.65 2.30 38.09
CA LEU A 660 -6.53 1.37 38.24
C LEU A 660 -5.26 2.02 37.71
N SER A 661 -4.14 1.83 38.38
CA SER A 661 -2.82 2.13 37.83
C SER A 661 -2.44 1.09 36.78
N GLU A 662 -1.41 1.38 35.99
CA GLU A 662 -0.87 0.39 35.04
C GLU A 662 -0.37 -0.87 35.75
N GLU A 663 0.25 -0.74 36.92
CA GLU A 663 0.73 -1.86 37.73
C GLU A 663 -0.42 -2.73 38.27
N GLU A 664 -1.49 -2.10 38.76
CA GLU A 664 -2.69 -2.81 39.19
C GLU A 664 -3.38 -3.55 38.05
N PHE A 665 -3.46 -2.88 36.87
CA PHE A 665 -3.99 -3.48 35.66
C PHE A 665 -3.20 -4.73 35.27
N LEU A 666 -1.87 -4.64 35.21
CA LEU A 666 -1.00 -5.77 34.87
C LEU A 666 -1.05 -6.89 35.94
N ALA A 667 -1.17 -6.54 37.22
CA ALA A 667 -1.37 -7.51 38.28
C ALA A 667 -2.70 -8.28 38.13
N TRP A 668 -3.77 -7.58 37.72
CA TRP A 668 -5.08 -8.21 37.49
C TRP A 668 -5.12 -9.08 36.21
N VAL A 669 -4.25 -8.78 35.25
CA VAL A 669 -4.12 -9.58 34.04
C VAL A 669 -3.30 -10.84 34.25
N ASN A 670 -2.25 -10.75 35.07
CA ASN A 670 -1.32 -11.86 35.32
C ASN A 670 -1.74 -12.79 36.50
N GLY A 671 -2.77 -12.37 37.24
CA GLY A 671 -3.34 -13.02 38.39
C GLY A 671 -3.64 -13.87 38.90
#